data_9816df204a05064c4fc95df7339d7d1b
#
_entry.id   9816df204a05064c4fc95df7339d7d1b
#
_cell.length_a   1.000
_cell.length_b   1.000
_cell.length_c   1.000
_cell.angle_alpha   90.00
_cell.angle_beta   90.00
_cell.angle_gamma   90.00
#
_symmetry.space_group_name_H-M   'P 1'
#
loop_
_entity.id
_entity.type
_entity.pdbx_description
1 polymer ?
#
loop_
_entity_poly.entity_id
_entity_poly.type
_entity_poly.pdbx_seq_one_letter_code
_entity_poly.pdbx_strand_id
1 'polypeptide(L)'
;MKSLIFAAGSLLLTGLFYLFWWNAPLLRQLDYKIYDQLSSDFPPSHTPESTVVVEIDDKSLKAFGQWPWPRVITAELINRISDAKPTAVVLDIVFSEKDRSSPDTLQRFYRDFFDLDIRVDGLPEPLLDNDQILSDALMQSNTILPVFSDISMHPKECLLPPSRIQDQRIETAQLENIDAMVCSLPIYQQRSKGIGHIHAVADNDGTFRRLSMFMRHHDELIPTLGIAAVASKNISISTHPISSLKGDFEFNIGNSRFSVDKYANALLTFYSFEAYHRVSAYDLLSGKIDPRILKNKFVFIGTTALGLDTWHTTANGTILPGVYLHATMVENLLNNDLKVQPSLFPWFNLLLSFVIAVILLVLMVRKRYLSILLSFMALFGISFGVTYIAWQYNIYISIGYFQIPLISYLFILSMLMFFIDYRNTKQFMEEIKRSSEQKRLLKSELDRTESEIEYQKVMLFQQSKLAAMGEMIDNIAHQWRQPLNTLGVIVQDTQYAHRSGRLDQHYLHSMTTESMEQIEFMSQTIEDFRNFVKPDQKNSPFDLNEAVEQSVQLLYGMLEAHRISINVEYSERALEVYGSTGEFKQVIINLLNNARDALIEKNPPDPAIMIRIFGDDTYGAVSIQDNGGGIEPEVIGRIFEPYFTTKEEGKGSGIGLYMSYAIIRTKMGGMIEVSNVEDGTLFTLTLPLWRDPFSLIEE
;
A
#
# COMPACT_ATOMS: atom_id res chain seq x y z
N MET A 1 -46.98 -0.57 36.64
CA MET A 1 -46.36 0.76 36.43
C MET A 1 -44.85 0.71 36.32
N LYS A 2 -44.10 0.07 37.25
CA LYS A 2 -42.60 -0.03 37.15
C LYS A 2 -42.11 -0.74 35.89
N SER A 3 -42.77 -1.81 35.41
CA SER A 3 -42.41 -2.54 34.19
C SER A 3 -42.67 -1.72 32.91
N LEU A 4 -43.70 -0.90 32.90
CA LEU A 4 -44.04 -0.04 31.77
C LEU A 4 -43.05 1.14 31.61
N ILE A 5 -42.62 1.73 32.73
CA ILE A 5 -41.61 2.78 32.78
C ILE A 5 -40.24 2.22 32.35
N PHE A 6 -39.92 1.01 32.78
CA PHE A 6 -38.70 0.34 32.38
C PHE A 6 -38.67 0.03 30.86
N ALA A 7 -39.80 -0.48 30.34
CA ALA A 7 -39.93 -0.77 28.89
C ALA A 7 -39.83 0.53 28.03
N ALA A 8 -40.51 1.60 28.46
CA ALA A 8 -40.45 2.90 27.77
C ALA A 8 -39.03 3.50 27.86
N GLY A 9 -38.36 3.44 28.98
CA GLY A 9 -36.98 3.90 29.15
C GLY A 9 -36.00 3.10 28.30
N SER A 10 -36.16 1.77 28.24
CA SER A 10 -35.33 0.91 27.38
C SER A 10 -35.55 1.16 25.92
N LEU A 11 -36.78 1.44 25.49
CA LEU A 11 -37.10 1.76 24.09
C LEU A 11 -36.51 3.13 23.67
N LEU A 12 -36.56 4.12 24.57
CA LEU A 12 -35.93 5.43 24.38
C LEU A 12 -34.42 5.29 24.26
N LEU A 13 -33.77 4.51 25.12
CA LEU A 13 -32.32 4.25 25.06
C LEU A 13 -31.94 3.52 23.77
N THR A 14 -32.76 2.57 23.34
CA THR A 14 -32.57 1.89 22.07
C THR A 14 -32.63 2.89 20.89
N GLY A 15 -33.62 3.78 20.90
CA GLY A 15 -33.74 4.83 19.90
C GLY A 15 -32.52 5.78 19.86
N LEU A 16 -32.05 6.24 21.02
CA LEU A 16 -30.86 7.08 21.14
C LEU A 16 -29.59 6.36 20.68
N PHE A 17 -29.47 5.07 21.00
CA PHE A 17 -28.36 4.25 20.56
C PHE A 17 -28.29 4.14 19.03
N TYR A 18 -29.42 3.87 18.36
CA TYR A 18 -29.47 3.82 16.89
C TYR A 18 -29.32 5.19 16.25
N LEU A 19 -29.74 6.27 16.89
CA LEU A 19 -29.49 7.63 16.45
C LEU A 19 -27.98 7.95 16.48
N PHE A 20 -27.25 7.46 17.46
CA PHE A 20 -25.79 7.58 17.49
C PHE A 20 -25.14 6.89 16.28
N TRP A 21 -25.58 5.68 15.95
CA TRP A 21 -25.05 4.95 14.79
C TRP A 21 -25.43 5.57 13.44
N TRP A 22 -26.49 6.36 13.40
CA TRP A 22 -26.98 6.99 12.18
C TRP A 22 -25.90 7.80 11.44
N ASN A 23 -25.05 8.53 12.14
CA ASN A 23 -24.00 9.36 11.58
C ASN A 23 -22.59 8.93 12.00
N ALA A 24 -22.38 7.72 12.49
CA ALA A 24 -21.09 7.26 13.00
C ALA A 24 -20.11 6.99 11.84
N PRO A 25 -19.01 7.75 11.69
CA PRO A 25 -17.99 7.48 10.66
C PRO A 25 -17.39 6.08 10.80
N LEU A 26 -17.29 5.59 12.04
CA LEU A 26 -16.79 4.26 12.36
C LEU A 26 -17.60 3.15 11.67
N LEU A 27 -18.94 3.31 11.59
CA LEU A 27 -19.79 2.32 10.94
C LEU A 27 -19.44 2.17 9.46
N ARG A 28 -19.19 3.28 8.77
CA ARG A 28 -18.76 3.28 7.37
C ARG A 28 -17.42 2.59 7.19
N GLN A 29 -16.45 2.89 8.06
CA GLN A 29 -15.12 2.27 7.99
C GLN A 29 -15.20 0.75 8.22
N LEU A 30 -16.03 0.31 9.15
CA LEU A 30 -16.22 -1.13 9.42
C LEU A 30 -16.96 -1.80 8.25
N ASP A 31 -17.94 -1.14 7.65
CA ASP A 31 -18.63 -1.65 6.46
C ASP A 31 -17.67 -1.78 5.26
N TYR A 32 -16.73 -0.84 5.10
CA TYR A 32 -15.66 -0.95 4.10
C TYR A 32 -14.79 -2.18 4.32
N LYS A 33 -14.43 -2.51 5.56
CA LYS A 33 -13.65 -3.73 5.87
C LYS A 33 -14.41 -5.01 5.54
N ILE A 34 -15.74 -5.01 5.75
CA ILE A 34 -16.59 -6.14 5.36
C ILE A 34 -16.63 -6.26 3.82
N TYR A 35 -16.74 -5.14 3.11
CA TYR A 35 -16.69 -5.12 1.65
C TYR A 35 -15.36 -5.67 1.13
N ASP A 36 -14.24 -5.23 1.68
CA ASP A 36 -12.90 -5.67 1.31
C ASP A 36 -12.74 -7.18 1.53
N GLN A 37 -13.21 -7.68 2.67
CA GLN A 37 -13.17 -9.11 2.97
C GLN A 37 -13.99 -9.92 1.96
N LEU A 38 -15.21 -9.47 1.63
CA LEU A 38 -16.03 -10.11 0.61
C LEU A 38 -15.37 -10.06 -0.77
N SER A 39 -14.73 -8.94 -1.12
CA SER A 39 -14.00 -8.79 -2.39
C SER A 39 -12.80 -9.74 -2.49
N SER A 40 -12.14 -10.01 -1.36
CA SER A 40 -11.01 -10.93 -1.28
C SER A 40 -11.45 -12.39 -1.28
N ASP A 41 -12.51 -12.73 -0.52
CA ASP A 41 -12.97 -14.11 -0.34
C ASP A 41 -13.75 -14.62 -1.56
N PHE A 42 -14.39 -13.72 -2.31
CA PHE A 42 -15.20 -14.03 -3.49
C PHE A 42 -14.69 -13.27 -4.71
N PRO A 43 -13.51 -13.64 -5.23
CA PRO A 43 -12.96 -13.04 -6.44
C PRO A 43 -13.87 -13.32 -7.66
N PRO A 44 -13.75 -12.54 -8.74
CA PRO A 44 -14.49 -12.79 -9.97
C PRO A 44 -14.21 -14.19 -10.52
N SER A 45 -15.22 -14.82 -11.09
CA SER A 45 -15.14 -16.20 -11.60
C SER A 45 -14.41 -16.33 -12.95
N HIS A 46 -14.13 -15.21 -13.59
CA HIS A 46 -13.46 -15.13 -14.88
C HIS A 46 -12.24 -14.22 -14.83
N THR A 47 -11.35 -14.41 -15.79
CA THR A 47 -10.16 -13.59 -15.97
C THR A 47 -10.45 -12.41 -16.90
N PRO A 48 -9.72 -11.28 -16.80
CA PRO A 48 -9.86 -10.16 -17.73
C PRO A 48 -9.33 -10.56 -19.12
N GLU A 49 -10.26 -10.89 -20.04
CA GLU A 49 -9.90 -11.33 -21.38
C GLU A 49 -10.06 -10.26 -22.43
N SER A 50 -10.84 -9.20 -22.18
CA SER A 50 -11.16 -8.18 -23.16
C SER A 50 -10.13 -7.06 -23.23
N THR A 51 -9.29 -6.93 -22.21
CA THR A 51 -8.28 -5.89 -22.09
C THR A 51 -6.87 -6.45 -22.15
N VAL A 52 -5.94 -5.65 -22.63
CA VAL A 52 -4.49 -5.89 -22.57
C VAL A 52 -3.82 -4.60 -22.12
N VAL A 53 -2.93 -4.67 -21.15
CA VAL A 53 -2.14 -3.53 -20.71
C VAL A 53 -0.76 -3.60 -21.33
N VAL A 54 -0.41 -2.59 -22.11
CA VAL A 54 0.93 -2.39 -22.65
C VAL A 54 1.67 -1.47 -21.68
N GLU A 55 2.59 -2.07 -20.97
CA GLU A 55 3.31 -1.46 -19.87
C GLU A 55 4.55 -0.71 -20.32
N ILE A 56 4.67 0.55 -19.96
CA ILE A 56 5.93 1.28 -19.94
C ILE A 56 6.64 0.91 -18.63
N ASP A 57 7.27 -0.24 -18.65
CA ASP A 57 7.93 -0.89 -17.54
C ASP A 57 9.43 -0.52 -17.43
N ASP A 58 10.09 -0.98 -16.38
CA ASP A 58 11.53 -0.76 -16.18
C ASP A 58 12.37 -1.31 -17.33
N LYS A 59 11.93 -2.39 -17.99
CA LYS A 59 12.58 -2.97 -19.15
C LYS A 59 12.50 -2.04 -20.34
N SER A 60 11.37 -1.41 -20.53
CA SER A 60 11.15 -0.42 -21.60
C SER A 60 11.97 0.84 -21.36
N LEU A 61 12.04 1.31 -20.10
CA LEU A 61 12.90 2.45 -19.73
C LEU A 61 14.39 2.15 -19.94
N LYS A 62 14.82 0.94 -19.62
CA LYS A 62 16.21 0.52 -19.86
C LYS A 62 16.58 0.51 -21.34
N ALA A 63 15.62 0.20 -22.22
CA ALA A 63 15.84 0.10 -23.66
C ALA A 63 15.77 1.45 -24.36
N PHE A 64 14.79 2.28 -24.03
CA PHE A 64 14.47 3.52 -24.75
C PHE A 64 14.86 4.80 -23.98
N GLY A 65 15.39 4.67 -22.77
CA GLY A 65 15.75 5.78 -21.92
C GLY A 65 14.61 6.20 -20.97
N GLN A 66 14.88 7.26 -20.21
CA GLN A 66 13.95 7.78 -19.22
C GLN A 66 12.66 8.32 -19.87
N TRP A 67 11.57 8.14 -19.17
CA TRP A 67 10.29 8.74 -19.53
C TRP A 67 10.29 10.26 -19.19
N PRO A 68 9.65 11.13 -19.97
CA PRO A 68 8.86 10.84 -21.18
C PRO A 68 9.72 10.60 -22.43
N TRP A 69 9.35 9.57 -23.19
CA TRP A 69 10.02 9.27 -24.45
C TRP A 69 9.73 10.30 -25.54
N PRO A 70 10.61 10.40 -26.54
CA PRO A 70 10.30 11.07 -27.80
C PRO A 70 8.97 10.57 -28.38
N ARG A 71 8.12 11.48 -28.85
CA ARG A 71 6.78 11.15 -29.36
C ARG A 71 6.81 10.14 -30.50
N VAL A 72 7.92 10.08 -31.24
CA VAL A 72 8.12 9.10 -32.33
C VAL A 72 8.09 7.66 -31.80
N ILE A 73 8.60 7.39 -30.61
CA ILE A 73 8.56 6.05 -29.99
C ILE A 73 7.12 5.69 -29.59
N THR A 74 6.39 6.64 -29.04
CA THR A 74 4.98 6.45 -28.71
C THR A 74 4.12 6.27 -29.97
N ALA A 75 4.42 7.01 -31.02
CA ALA A 75 3.77 6.87 -32.34
C ALA A 75 3.98 5.48 -32.92
N GLU A 76 5.23 4.99 -32.91
CA GLU A 76 5.55 3.63 -33.40
C GLU A 76 4.84 2.56 -32.55
N LEU A 77 4.76 2.75 -31.23
CA LEU A 77 4.02 1.84 -30.33
C LEU A 77 2.54 1.80 -30.73
N ILE A 78 1.92 2.96 -30.93
CA ILE A 78 0.50 3.07 -31.33
C ILE A 78 0.30 2.44 -32.72
N ASN A 79 1.20 2.65 -33.68
CA ASN A 79 1.10 2.07 -34.99
C ASN A 79 1.15 0.54 -34.92
N ARG A 80 2.11 -0.03 -34.20
CA ARG A 80 2.21 -1.50 -34.03
C ARG A 80 1.01 -2.11 -33.33
N ILE A 81 0.45 -1.39 -32.37
CA ILE A 81 -0.80 -1.81 -31.72
C ILE A 81 -1.95 -1.75 -32.71
N SER A 82 -2.03 -0.67 -33.51
CA SER A 82 -3.12 -0.44 -34.46
C SER A 82 -3.13 -1.44 -35.61
N ASP A 83 -1.94 -1.89 -36.07
CA ASP A 83 -1.78 -2.95 -37.07
C ASP A 83 -2.45 -4.27 -36.64
N ALA A 84 -2.48 -4.53 -35.34
CA ALA A 84 -3.17 -5.68 -34.77
C ALA A 84 -4.71 -5.56 -34.79
N LYS A 85 -5.24 -4.38 -35.16
CA LYS A 85 -6.67 -4.08 -35.18
C LYS A 85 -7.33 -4.29 -33.81
N PRO A 86 -6.87 -3.57 -32.79
CA PRO A 86 -7.52 -3.57 -31.50
C PRO A 86 -8.93 -2.94 -31.60
N THR A 87 -9.74 -3.17 -30.60
CA THR A 87 -11.03 -2.48 -30.48
C THR A 87 -10.86 -0.99 -30.24
N ALA A 88 -9.96 -0.64 -29.31
CA ALA A 88 -9.51 0.72 -29.06
C ALA A 88 -8.11 0.69 -28.45
N VAL A 89 -7.38 1.78 -28.65
CA VAL A 89 -6.13 2.08 -27.97
C VAL A 89 -6.43 3.16 -26.92
N VAL A 90 -6.10 2.92 -25.68
CA VAL A 90 -6.41 3.80 -24.56
C VAL A 90 -5.12 4.25 -23.93
N LEU A 91 -4.85 5.53 -23.98
CA LEU A 91 -3.66 6.12 -23.36
C LEU A 91 -4.02 6.57 -21.94
N ASP A 92 -3.23 6.14 -20.98
CA ASP A 92 -3.26 6.66 -19.60
C ASP A 92 -2.11 7.63 -19.34
N ILE A 93 -1.84 8.46 -20.34
CA ILE A 93 -0.73 9.40 -20.37
C ILE A 93 -1.17 10.69 -21.04
N VAL A 94 -1.05 11.81 -20.35
CA VAL A 94 -1.39 13.14 -20.85
C VAL A 94 -0.15 13.78 -21.51
N PHE A 95 -0.28 14.17 -22.75
CA PHE A 95 0.76 14.89 -23.49
C PHE A 95 0.43 16.38 -23.59
N SER A 96 0.53 17.09 -22.46
CA SER A 96 0.14 18.50 -22.35
C SER A 96 1.16 19.50 -22.90
N GLU A 97 2.37 19.05 -23.17
CA GLU A 97 3.47 19.88 -23.68
C GLU A 97 4.02 19.30 -24.99
N LYS A 98 4.62 20.18 -25.79
CA LYS A 98 5.33 19.80 -27.01
C LYS A 98 6.53 18.90 -26.72
N ASP A 99 6.84 18.02 -27.65
CA ASP A 99 8.01 17.16 -27.55
C ASP A 99 9.30 17.98 -27.67
N ARG A 100 10.05 17.99 -26.56
CA ARG A 100 11.34 18.69 -26.49
C ARG A 100 12.44 18.01 -27.29
N SER A 101 12.24 16.76 -27.68
CA SER A 101 13.18 15.98 -28.48
C SER A 101 12.94 16.09 -30.00
N SER A 102 11.89 16.77 -30.45
CA SER A 102 11.63 17.04 -31.85
C SER A 102 12.80 17.81 -32.48
N PRO A 103 13.32 17.38 -33.65
CA PRO A 103 14.39 18.08 -34.32
C PRO A 103 14.14 19.58 -34.53
N ASP A 104 12.91 19.97 -34.88
CA ASP A 104 12.48 21.35 -35.04
C ASP A 104 12.49 22.12 -33.70
N THR A 105 12.14 21.48 -32.61
CA THR A 105 12.16 22.06 -31.27
C THR A 105 13.58 22.26 -30.76
N LEU A 106 14.46 21.26 -31.04
CA LEU A 106 15.89 21.37 -30.74
C LEU A 106 16.53 22.49 -31.54
N GLN A 107 16.23 22.57 -32.83
CA GLN A 107 16.76 23.66 -33.70
C GLN A 107 16.36 25.04 -33.15
N ARG A 108 15.07 25.22 -32.80
CA ARG A 108 14.58 26.47 -32.16
C ARG A 108 15.28 26.74 -30.84
N PHE A 109 15.40 25.73 -29.97
CA PHE A 109 16.11 25.87 -28.70
C PHE A 109 17.53 26.34 -28.83
N TYR A 110 18.31 25.74 -29.78
CA TYR A 110 19.70 26.16 -30.00
C TYR A 110 19.79 27.56 -30.64
N ARG A 111 18.86 27.92 -31.51
CA ARG A 111 18.78 29.27 -32.06
C ARG A 111 18.46 30.31 -31.00
N ASP A 112 17.44 30.07 -30.19
CA ASP A 112 16.91 31.05 -29.24
C ASP A 112 17.83 31.22 -28.00
N PHE A 113 18.52 30.16 -27.57
CA PHE A 113 19.37 30.19 -26.38
C PHE A 113 20.85 30.40 -26.67
N PHE A 114 21.33 29.97 -27.82
CA PHE A 114 22.76 29.97 -28.12
C PHE A 114 23.11 30.76 -29.40
N ASP A 115 22.11 31.33 -30.04
CA ASP A 115 22.27 32.01 -31.36
C ASP A 115 22.94 31.10 -32.41
N LEU A 116 22.65 29.80 -32.36
CA LEU A 116 23.22 28.78 -33.26
C LEU A 116 22.14 28.25 -34.18
N ASP A 117 22.31 28.46 -35.48
CA ASP A 117 21.43 27.89 -36.52
C ASP A 117 21.87 26.47 -36.84
N ILE A 118 21.39 25.51 -36.06
CA ILE A 118 21.65 24.09 -36.30
C ILE A 118 20.65 23.60 -37.36
N ARG A 119 21.15 22.92 -38.37
CA ARG A 119 20.32 22.26 -39.39
C ARG A 119 20.44 20.76 -39.24
N VAL A 120 19.30 20.09 -39.26
CA VAL A 120 19.25 18.63 -39.34
C VAL A 120 19.06 18.26 -40.80
N ASP A 121 20.17 17.93 -41.48
CA ASP A 121 20.15 17.56 -42.88
C ASP A 121 19.82 16.07 -43.08
N GLY A 122 19.08 15.76 -44.13
CA GLY A 122 18.73 14.37 -44.50
C GLY A 122 17.46 13.82 -43.87
N LEU A 123 16.80 14.57 -42.97
CA LEU A 123 15.48 14.19 -42.50
C LEU A 123 14.40 14.79 -43.42
N PRO A 124 13.42 13.98 -43.86
CA PRO A 124 12.23 14.49 -44.53
C PRO A 124 11.48 15.45 -43.62
N GLU A 125 10.88 16.50 -44.20
CA GLU A 125 10.14 17.54 -43.42
C GLU A 125 9.11 16.99 -42.44
N PRO A 126 8.32 15.92 -42.76
CA PRO A 126 7.38 15.32 -41.80
C PRO A 126 8.03 14.67 -40.57
N LEU A 127 9.34 14.37 -40.63
CA LEU A 127 10.07 13.76 -39.49
C LEU A 127 10.76 14.79 -38.59
N LEU A 128 10.59 16.09 -38.87
CA LEU A 128 11.18 17.16 -38.06
C LEU A 128 10.33 17.45 -36.79
N ASP A 129 9.04 17.11 -36.82
CA ASP A 129 8.12 17.34 -35.70
C ASP A 129 7.56 16.01 -35.19
N ASN A 130 8.07 15.55 -34.04
CA ASN A 130 7.60 14.32 -33.38
C ASN A 130 6.14 14.41 -32.95
N ASP A 131 5.65 15.63 -32.63
CA ASP A 131 4.26 15.83 -32.26
C ASP A 131 3.34 15.57 -33.48
N GLN A 132 3.76 15.97 -34.67
CA GLN A 132 3.01 15.67 -35.88
C GLN A 132 3.00 14.17 -36.15
N ILE A 133 4.15 13.48 -36.00
CA ILE A 133 4.24 12.02 -36.18
C ILE A 133 3.26 11.29 -35.25
N LEU A 134 3.22 11.68 -33.96
CA LEU A 134 2.27 11.10 -32.99
C LEU A 134 0.82 11.43 -33.39
N SER A 135 0.56 12.66 -33.83
CA SER A 135 -0.77 13.09 -34.26
C SER A 135 -1.28 12.22 -35.44
N ASP A 136 -0.40 11.93 -36.42
CA ASP A 136 -0.75 11.11 -37.56
C ASP A 136 -0.99 9.63 -37.18
N ALA A 137 -0.25 9.10 -36.21
CA ALA A 137 -0.51 7.77 -35.65
C ALA A 137 -1.87 7.72 -34.93
N LEU A 138 -2.22 8.78 -34.15
CA LEU A 138 -3.52 8.90 -33.50
C LEU A 138 -4.68 8.97 -34.52
N MET A 139 -4.48 9.66 -35.63
CA MET A 139 -5.49 9.76 -36.69
C MET A 139 -5.82 8.40 -37.30
N GLN A 140 -4.83 7.54 -37.45
CA GLN A 140 -4.97 6.20 -38.05
C GLN A 140 -5.47 5.16 -37.08
N SER A 141 -5.50 5.48 -35.80
CA SER A 141 -5.88 4.58 -34.71
C SER A 141 -7.24 4.92 -34.11
N ASN A 142 -7.85 3.95 -33.41
CA ASN A 142 -9.03 4.19 -32.57
C ASN A 142 -8.56 4.55 -31.15
N THR A 143 -7.88 5.70 -31.01
CA THR A 143 -7.24 6.08 -29.75
C THR A 143 -8.13 7.01 -28.91
N ILE A 144 -8.17 6.71 -27.61
CA ILE A 144 -8.83 7.49 -26.57
C ILE A 144 -7.74 8.15 -25.71
N LEU A 145 -7.89 9.45 -25.49
CA LEU A 145 -6.93 10.25 -24.71
C LEU A 145 -7.45 10.53 -23.29
N PRO A 146 -6.56 10.64 -22.31
CA PRO A 146 -6.93 11.00 -20.95
C PRO A 146 -7.04 12.51 -20.77
N VAL A 147 -7.86 12.89 -19.79
CA VAL A 147 -7.87 14.22 -19.15
C VAL A 147 -7.89 14.03 -17.65
N PHE A 148 -7.28 14.96 -16.91
CA PHE A 148 -7.37 14.95 -15.46
C PHE A 148 -7.67 16.35 -14.92
N SER A 149 -8.26 16.40 -13.72
CA SER A 149 -8.52 17.63 -12.99
C SER A 149 -7.28 18.06 -12.21
N ASP A 150 -6.88 19.32 -12.35
CA ASP A 150 -5.84 19.91 -11.51
C ASP A 150 -6.29 21.28 -11.04
N ILE A 151 -6.43 21.41 -9.73
CA ILE A 151 -6.86 22.66 -9.07
C ILE A 151 -5.75 23.70 -9.08
N SER A 152 -4.49 23.28 -9.27
CA SER A 152 -3.29 24.12 -9.13
C SER A 152 -2.83 24.78 -10.45
N MET A 153 -3.28 24.30 -11.59
CA MET A 153 -2.84 24.80 -12.90
C MET A 153 -3.83 25.80 -13.51
N HIS A 154 -3.31 26.72 -14.32
CA HIS A 154 -4.13 27.59 -15.13
C HIS A 154 -4.93 26.75 -16.13
N PRO A 155 -6.26 26.91 -16.21
CA PRO A 155 -7.10 26.11 -17.09
C PRO A 155 -6.60 26.27 -18.53
N LYS A 156 -6.27 25.15 -19.18
CA LYS A 156 -6.08 25.11 -20.62
C LYS A 156 -7.43 24.78 -21.25
N GLU A 157 -7.79 25.47 -22.31
CA GLU A 157 -8.97 25.09 -23.11
C GLU A 157 -8.76 23.69 -23.70
N CYS A 158 -9.55 22.74 -23.24
CA CYS A 158 -9.58 21.40 -23.78
C CYS A 158 -10.63 21.32 -24.90
N LEU A 159 -10.27 20.74 -26.03
CA LEU A 159 -11.22 20.47 -27.11
C LEU A 159 -12.00 19.21 -26.72
N LEU A 160 -13.14 19.39 -26.09
CA LEU A 160 -14.00 18.28 -25.76
C LEU A 160 -14.80 17.88 -27.00
N PRO A 161 -14.84 16.60 -27.38
CA PRO A 161 -15.76 16.14 -28.40
C PRO A 161 -17.18 16.32 -27.90
N PRO A 162 -18.16 16.65 -28.76
CA PRO A 162 -19.52 16.83 -28.34
C PRO A 162 -19.99 15.60 -27.55
N SER A 163 -20.55 15.83 -26.37
CA SER A 163 -21.00 14.77 -25.50
C SER A 163 -22.02 13.90 -26.25
N ARG A 164 -21.72 12.61 -26.41
CA ARG A 164 -22.65 11.63 -26.96
C ARG A 164 -23.73 11.21 -25.94
N ILE A 165 -23.66 11.79 -24.75
CA ILE A 165 -24.57 11.50 -23.66
C ILE A 165 -25.74 12.50 -23.78
N GLN A 166 -26.81 12.08 -24.41
CA GLN A 166 -28.03 12.88 -24.56
C GLN A 166 -28.98 12.54 -23.41
N ASP A 167 -28.79 13.15 -22.24
CA ASP A 167 -29.87 13.09 -21.24
C ASP A 167 -29.82 14.27 -20.24
N GLN A 168 -30.90 15.02 -20.17
CA GLN A 168 -31.13 16.15 -19.27
C GLN A 168 -31.26 15.73 -17.79
N ARG A 169 -31.31 14.45 -17.47
CA ARG A 169 -31.59 13.93 -16.11
C ARG A 169 -30.37 13.72 -15.25
N ILE A 170 -29.17 13.75 -15.84
CA ILE A 170 -27.89 13.77 -15.09
C ILE A 170 -27.72 15.08 -14.30
N GLU A 171 -28.53 16.10 -14.59
CA GLU A 171 -28.52 17.36 -13.82
C GLU A 171 -28.83 17.16 -12.35
N THR A 172 -29.51 16.09 -11.96
CA THR A 172 -29.83 15.77 -10.56
C THR A 172 -28.74 14.98 -9.85
N ALA A 173 -27.75 14.43 -10.57
CA ALA A 173 -26.63 13.75 -9.96
C ALA A 173 -25.68 14.77 -9.31
N GLN A 174 -25.20 14.45 -8.13
CA GLN A 174 -24.18 15.24 -7.42
C GLN A 174 -22.77 14.92 -7.97
N LEU A 175 -22.59 15.13 -9.28
CA LEU A 175 -21.32 14.85 -9.95
C LEU A 175 -20.25 15.80 -9.44
N GLU A 176 -19.03 15.30 -9.38
CA GLU A 176 -17.86 16.12 -9.11
C GLU A 176 -17.63 17.10 -10.27
N ASN A 177 -17.54 18.40 -9.96
CA ASN A 177 -17.25 19.43 -10.94
C ASN A 177 -15.74 19.57 -11.11
N ILE A 178 -15.30 19.60 -12.35
CA ILE A 178 -13.93 19.92 -12.72
C ILE A 178 -13.88 21.37 -13.19
N ASP A 179 -13.27 22.25 -12.41
CA ASP A 179 -13.11 23.66 -12.76
C ASP A 179 -11.93 23.88 -13.72
N ALA A 180 -10.86 23.11 -13.54
CA ALA A 180 -9.68 23.17 -14.39
C ALA A 180 -9.28 21.76 -14.87
N MET A 181 -8.95 21.65 -16.14
CA MET A 181 -8.52 20.40 -16.76
C MET A 181 -7.15 20.51 -17.40
N VAL A 182 -6.39 19.44 -17.30
CA VAL A 182 -5.19 19.21 -18.07
C VAL A 182 -5.47 18.15 -19.12
N CYS A 183 -5.24 18.51 -20.36
CA CYS A 183 -5.45 17.66 -21.53
C CYS A 183 -4.22 17.62 -22.42
N SER A 184 -4.16 16.65 -23.29
CA SER A 184 -3.13 16.56 -24.30
C SER A 184 -3.19 17.74 -25.28
N LEU A 185 -2.14 17.98 -26.05
CA LEU A 185 -2.09 19.07 -27.04
C LEU A 185 -3.29 19.04 -27.99
N PRO A 186 -3.79 20.20 -28.42
CA PRO A 186 -4.95 20.30 -29.34
C PRO A 186 -4.79 19.46 -30.61
N ILE A 187 -3.57 19.35 -31.14
CA ILE A 187 -3.25 18.54 -32.33
C ILE A 187 -3.57 17.05 -32.11
N TYR A 188 -3.41 16.54 -30.89
CA TYR A 188 -3.74 15.16 -30.52
C TYR A 188 -5.22 14.99 -30.28
N GLN A 189 -5.84 15.95 -29.56
CA GLN A 189 -7.25 15.91 -29.24
C GLN A 189 -8.11 15.85 -30.52
N GLN A 190 -7.77 16.66 -31.54
CA GLN A 190 -8.48 16.68 -32.82
C GLN A 190 -8.40 15.37 -33.60
N ARG A 191 -7.38 14.56 -33.35
CA ARG A 191 -7.13 13.30 -34.05
C ARG A 191 -7.59 12.07 -33.27
N SER A 192 -7.83 12.22 -31.97
CA SER A 192 -8.34 11.14 -31.12
C SER A 192 -9.79 10.84 -31.43
N LYS A 193 -10.26 9.65 -31.08
CA LYS A 193 -11.65 9.21 -31.24
C LYS A 193 -12.50 9.51 -30.01
N GLY A 194 -11.90 9.86 -28.91
CA GLY A 194 -12.59 10.20 -27.66
C GLY A 194 -11.63 10.66 -26.57
N ILE A 195 -12.22 11.19 -25.53
CA ILE A 195 -11.51 11.67 -24.34
C ILE A 195 -12.22 11.10 -23.11
N GLY A 196 -11.45 10.73 -22.09
CA GLY A 196 -11.98 10.29 -20.82
C GLY A 196 -11.15 10.78 -19.65
N HIS A 197 -11.77 11.00 -18.49
CA HIS A 197 -11.04 11.40 -17.30
C HIS A 197 -10.34 10.18 -16.66
N ILE A 198 -9.17 10.45 -16.07
CA ILE A 198 -8.39 9.46 -15.31
C ILE A 198 -8.49 9.71 -13.79
N HIS A 199 -9.36 10.62 -13.38
CA HIS A 199 -9.50 10.95 -11.97
C HIS A 199 -10.05 9.76 -11.19
N ALA A 200 -9.27 9.29 -10.24
CA ALA A 200 -9.62 8.22 -9.33
C ALA A 200 -9.32 8.67 -7.90
N VAL A 201 -10.31 8.58 -7.03
CA VAL A 201 -10.19 8.97 -5.63
C VAL A 201 -10.33 7.74 -4.75
N ALA A 202 -9.35 7.54 -3.89
CA ALA A 202 -9.44 6.52 -2.86
C ALA A 202 -10.49 6.90 -1.81
N ASP A 203 -11.09 5.91 -1.20
CA ASP A 203 -11.87 6.12 0.03
C ASP A 203 -10.97 6.66 1.15
N ASN A 204 -11.58 7.16 2.24
CA ASN A 204 -10.85 7.83 3.35
C ASN A 204 -9.77 6.96 4.04
N ASP A 205 -9.74 5.67 3.78
CA ASP A 205 -8.74 4.73 4.28
C ASP A 205 -7.62 4.43 3.26
N GLY A 206 -7.59 5.15 2.16
CA GLY A 206 -6.60 5.00 1.09
C GLY A 206 -6.86 3.83 0.14
N THR A 207 -7.98 3.11 0.29
CA THR A 207 -8.32 1.95 -0.55
C THR A 207 -9.21 2.37 -1.72
N PHE A 208 -8.88 1.90 -2.91
CA PHE A 208 -9.71 2.10 -4.11
C PHE A 208 -10.77 1.01 -4.20
N ARG A 209 -12.03 1.40 -4.09
CA ARG A 209 -13.19 0.50 -4.21
C ARG A 209 -14.09 0.89 -5.36
N ARG A 210 -14.10 2.17 -5.70
CA ARG A 210 -15.01 2.76 -6.67
C ARG A 210 -14.28 3.68 -7.63
N LEU A 211 -14.90 3.87 -8.78
CA LEU A 211 -14.44 4.83 -9.78
C LEU A 211 -15.64 5.65 -10.24
N SER A 212 -15.44 6.96 -10.37
CA SER A 212 -16.47 7.82 -10.94
C SER A 212 -16.66 7.50 -12.41
N MET A 213 -17.87 7.24 -12.84
CA MET A 213 -18.16 6.97 -14.24
C MET A 213 -18.15 8.25 -15.09
N PHE A 214 -18.56 9.36 -14.48
CA PHE A 214 -18.67 10.66 -15.15
C PHE A 214 -18.28 11.78 -14.21
N MET A 215 -17.65 12.80 -14.76
CA MET A 215 -17.40 14.08 -14.11
C MET A 215 -18.04 15.19 -14.94
N ARG A 216 -18.32 16.33 -14.32
CA ARG A 216 -18.93 17.48 -14.99
C ARG A 216 -17.87 18.57 -15.20
N HIS A 217 -17.80 19.08 -16.42
CA HIS A 217 -17.02 20.28 -16.73
C HIS A 217 -17.95 21.27 -17.44
N HIS A 218 -18.29 22.37 -16.76
CA HIS A 218 -19.36 23.27 -17.19
C HIS A 218 -20.66 22.50 -17.45
N ASP A 219 -21.18 22.53 -18.67
CA ASP A 219 -22.42 21.82 -19.09
C ASP A 219 -22.13 20.46 -19.75
N GLU A 220 -20.84 20.03 -19.81
CA GLU A 220 -20.48 18.80 -20.47
C GLU A 220 -20.14 17.70 -19.47
N LEU A 221 -20.50 16.48 -19.83
CA LEU A 221 -20.16 15.26 -19.08
C LEU A 221 -18.95 14.60 -19.70
N ILE A 222 -17.93 14.39 -18.87
CA ILE A 222 -16.72 13.71 -19.26
C ILE A 222 -16.79 12.29 -18.69
N PRO A 223 -16.84 11.25 -19.53
CA PRO A 223 -16.82 9.86 -19.08
C PRO A 223 -15.43 9.51 -18.53
N THR A 224 -15.37 8.53 -17.65
CA THR A 224 -14.08 7.92 -17.29
C THR A 224 -13.41 7.30 -18.52
N LEU A 225 -12.09 7.19 -18.50
CA LEU A 225 -11.28 6.68 -19.62
C LEU A 225 -11.76 5.29 -20.08
N GLY A 226 -12.14 4.41 -19.15
CA GLY A 226 -12.70 3.09 -19.47
C GLY A 226 -14.05 3.16 -20.21
N ILE A 227 -14.94 4.05 -19.78
CA ILE A 227 -16.25 4.26 -20.47
C ILE A 227 -16.04 4.86 -21.86
N ALA A 228 -15.13 5.84 -21.98
CA ALA A 228 -14.78 6.43 -23.28
C ALA A 228 -14.27 5.36 -24.27
N ALA A 229 -13.48 4.41 -23.75
CA ALA A 229 -12.99 3.29 -24.54
C ALA A 229 -14.12 2.41 -25.06
N VAL A 230 -15.08 2.02 -24.20
CA VAL A 230 -16.23 1.20 -24.62
C VAL A 230 -17.14 1.97 -25.57
N ALA A 231 -17.38 3.26 -25.31
CA ALA A 231 -18.19 4.13 -26.16
C ALA A 231 -17.61 4.36 -27.56
N SER A 232 -16.29 4.15 -27.76
CA SER A 232 -15.63 4.27 -29.06
C SER A 232 -16.19 3.31 -30.12
N LYS A 233 -16.88 2.23 -29.71
CA LYS A 233 -17.62 1.33 -30.60
C LYS A 233 -18.94 1.92 -31.16
N ASN A 234 -19.16 3.24 -31.12
CA ASN A 234 -20.42 3.90 -31.47
C ASN A 234 -21.62 3.44 -30.61
N ILE A 235 -21.36 3.05 -29.37
CA ILE A 235 -22.38 2.64 -28.42
C ILE A 235 -22.99 3.90 -27.80
N SER A 236 -24.32 4.03 -27.86
CA SER A 236 -25.03 5.12 -27.19
C SER A 236 -25.03 4.91 -25.67
N ILE A 237 -24.77 5.99 -24.95
CA ILE A 237 -24.91 6.01 -23.49
C ILE A 237 -26.23 6.74 -23.20
N SER A 238 -27.14 6.09 -22.50
CA SER A 238 -28.39 6.70 -22.03
C SER A 238 -28.52 6.51 -20.53
N THR A 239 -29.20 7.46 -19.89
CA THR A 239 -29.44 7.41 -18.45
C THR A 239 -30.92 7.29 -18.16
N HIS A 240 -31.27 6.52 -17.16
CA HIS A 240 -32.60 6.39 -16.65
C HIS A 240 -32.61 6.50 -15.12
N PRO A 241 -33.53 7.30 -14.53
CA PRO A 241 -33.76 7.26 -13.09
C PRO A 241 -34.30 5.90 -12.69
N ILE A 242 -33.77 5.30 -11.67
CA ILE A 242 -34.27 4.04 -11.13
C ILE A 242 -34.95 4.28 -9.79
N SER A 243 -35.71 3.27 -9.34
CA SER A 243 -36.09 3.19 -7.94
C SER A 243 -34.83 3.05 -7.10
N SER A 244 -34.70 3.85 -6.07
CA SER A 244 -33.60 3.88 -5.11
C SER A 244 -33.27 2.54 -4.42
N LEU A 245 -34.02 1.48 -4.74
CA LEU A 245 -33.74 0.10 -4.32
C LEU A 245 -32.67 -0.60 -5.16
N LYS A 246 -32.39 -0.12 -6.39
CA LYS A 246 -31.39 -0.69 -7.29
C LYS A 246 -30.17 0.18 -7.53
N GLY A 247 -30.08 1.33 -6.90
CA GLY A 247 -29.09 2.37 -7.10
C GLY A 247 -29.78 3.72 -7.20
N ASP A 248 -29.04 4.78 -7.48
CA ASP A 248 -29.61 6.13 -7.63
C ASP A 248 -29.82 6.46 -9.11
N PHE A 249 -28.93 5.98 -9.98
CA PHE A 249 -29.02 6.13 -11.44
C PHE A 249 -28.71 4.82 -12.16
N GLU A 250 -29.31 4.62 -13.32
CA GLU A 250 -28.99 3.55 -14.25
C GLU A 250 -28.44 4.12 -15.55
N PHE A 251 -27.28 3.63 -15.95
CA PHE A 251 -26.67 3.92 -17.23
C PHE A 251 -26.81 2.71 -18.13
N ASN A 252 -27.26 2.93 -19.34
CA ASN A 252 -27.23 1.94 -20.41
C ASN A 252 -26.04 2.24 -21.31
N ILE A 253 -25.17 1.28 -21.46
CA ILE A 253 -24.06 1.32 -22.42
C ILE A 253 -24.30 0.18 -23.39
N GLY A 254 -24.84 0.50 -24.57
CA GLY A 254 -25.33 -0.50 -25.49
C GLY A 254 -26.51 -1.29 -24.91
N ASN A 255 -26.37 -2.61 -24.81
CA ASN A 255 -27.39 -3.50 -24.25
C ASN A 255 -27.22 -3.77 -22.75
N SER A 256 -26.12 -3.31 -22.16
CA SER A 256 -25.82 -3.54 -20.75
C SER A 256 -26.33 -2.39 -19.89
N ARG A 257 -26.83 -2.75 -18.71
CA ARG A 257 -27.40 -1.81 -17.73
C ARG A 257 -26.55 -1.81 -16.48
N PHE A 258 -26.17 -0.63 -16.04
CA PHE A 258 -25.33 -0.44 -14.85
C PHE A 258 -25.99 0.54 -13.91
N SER A 259 -26.08 0.15 -12.65
CA SER A 259 -26.55 1.04 -11.60
C SER A 259 -25.37 1.66 -10.86
N VAL A 260 -25.50 2.93 -10.48
CA VAL A 260 -24.46 3.69 -9.78
C VAL A 260 -25.08 4.49 -8.63
N ASP A 261 -24.24 5.03 -7.77
CA ASP A 261 -24.67 5.91 -6.68
C ASP A 261 -25.02 7.34 -7.21
N LYS A 262 -25.49 8.19 -6.30
CA LYS A 262 -25.86 9.58 -6.61
C LYS A 262 -24.69 10.46 -7.09
N TYR A 263 -23.46 10.02 -6.92
CA TYR A 263 -22.25 10.67 -7.40
C TYR A 263 -21.74 10.05 -8.71
N ALA A 264 -22.50 9.15 -9.30
CA ALA A 264 -22.13 8.33 -10.45
C ALA A 264 -20.89 7.45 -10.22
N ASN A 265 -20.66 7.01 -8.98
CA ASN A 265 -19.59 6.06 -8.69
C ASN A 265 -20.10 4.63 -8.87
N ALA A 266 -19.26 3.81 -9.49
CA ALA A 266 -19.43 2.37 -9.59
C ALA A 266 -18.41 1.66 -8.72
N LEU A 267 -18.83 0.63 -7.99
CA LEU A 267 -17.93 -0.26 -7.25
C LEU A 267 -17.30 -1.26 -8.23
N LEU A 268 -15.97 -1.30 -8.24
CA LEU A 268 -15.21 -2.16 -9.13
C LEU A 268 -14.99 -3.55 -8.51
N THR A 269 -15.07 -4.56 -9.36
CA THR A 269 -14.60 -5.91 -9.04
C THR A 269 -13.18 -6.06 -9.55
N PHE A 270 -12.22 -6.18 -8.64
CA PHE A 270 -10.80 -6.23 -8.96
C PHE A 270 -10.32 -7.67 -9.15
N TYR A 271 -9.41 -7.84 -10.09
CA TYR A 271 -8.69 -9.10 -10.36
C TYR A 271 -7.33 -9.08 -9.67
N SER A 272 -6.69 -10.25 -9.52
CA SER A 272 -5.29 -10.30 -9.11
C SER A 272 -4.39 -9.68 -10.20
N PHE A 273 -3.26 -9.11 -9.81
CA PHE A 273 -2.35 -8.46 -10.77
C PHE A 273 -1.86 -9.42 -11.86
N GLU A 274 -1.68 -10.69 -11.49
CA GLU A 274 -1.24 -11.74 -12.41
C GLU A 274 -2.31 -12.17 -13.42
N ALA A 275 -3.58 -11.89 -13.12
CA ALA A 275 -4.68 -12.27 -14.01
C ALA A 275 -4.76 -11.37 -15.27
N TYR A 276 -4.24 -10.15 -15.19
CA TYR A 276 -4.28 -9.24 -16.34
C TYR A 276 -3.34 -9.66 -17.45
N HIS A 277 -3.80 -9.56 -18.69
CA HIS A 277 -2.94 -9.69 -19.85
C HIS A 277 -2.04 -8.44 -19.98
N ARG A 278 -0.73 -8.63 -19.79
CA ARG A 278 0.28 -7.58 -19.76
C ARG A 278 1.34 -7.83 -20.82
N VAL A 279 1.79 -6.75 -21.43
CA VAL A 279 2.81 -6.77 -22.48
C VAL A 279 3.76 -5.60 -22.24
N SER A 280 5.07 -5.86 -22.17
CA SER A 280 6.06 -4.80 -22.15
C SER A 280 6.06 -4.03 -23.47
N ALA A 281 6.04 -2.69 -23.41
CA ALA A 281 6.17 -1.85 -24.61
C ALA A 281 7.45 -2.17 -25.38
N TYR A 282 8.54 -2.48 -24.68
CA TYR A 282 9.78 -2.93 -25.31
C TYR A 282 9.61 -4.22 -26.11
N ASP A 283 8.92 -5.22 -25.54
CA ASP A 283 8.78 -6.51 -26.22
C ASP A 283 7.89 -6.40 -27.46
N LEU A 284 6.89 -5.53 -27.39
CA LEU A 284 6.05 -5.24 -28.56
C LEU A 284 6.83 -4.49 -29.65
N LEU A 285 7.56 -3.42 -29.28
CA LEU A 285 8.36 -2.64 -30.21
C LEU A 285 9.52 -3.42 -30.79
N SER A 286 10.11 -4.34 -30.03
CA SER A 286 11.20 -5.20 -30.52
C SER A 286 10.74 -6.41 -31.35
N GLY A 287 9.42 -6.60 -31.50
CA GLY A 287 8.85 -7.73 -32.24
C GLY A 287 8.98 -9.09 -31.57
N LYS A 288 9.23 -9.12 -30.25
CA LYS A 288 9.33 -10.35 -29.47
C LYS A 288 7.96 -10.97 -29.16
N ILE A 289 6.93 -10.16 -29.21
CA ILE A 289 5.54 -10.59 -28.97
C ILE A 289 4.77 -10.44 -30.27
N ASP A 290 3.96 -11.46 -30.57
CA ASP A 290 3.04 -11.43 -31.71
C ASP A 290 1.92 -10.40 -31.46
N PRO A 291 1.82 -9.32 -32.26
CA PRO A 291 0.78 -8.31 -32.09
C PRO A 291 -0.65 -8.87 -32.15
N ARG A 292 -0.86 -10.06 -32.73
CA ARG A 292 -2.18 -10.69 -32.85
C ARG A 292 -2.89 -10.92 -31.50
N ILE A 293 -2.16 -10.96 -30.39
CA ILE A 293 -2.76 -11.01 -29.05
C ILE A 293 -3.61 -9.77 -28.71
N LEU A 294 -3.35 -8.64 -29.39
CA LEU A 294 -4.04 -7.37 -29.19
C LEU A 294 -5.33 -7.27 -30.04
N LYS A 295 -5.55 -8.21 -30.97
CA LYS A 295 -6.66 -8.17 -31.91
C LYS A 295 -8.01 -8.20 -31.19
N ASN A 296 -8.89 -7.26 -31.52
CA ASN A 296 -10.22 -7.10 -30.93
C ASN A 296 -10.21 -6.85 -29.41
N LYS A 297 -9.07 -6.48 -28.81
CA LYS A 297 -8.92 -6.14 -27.40
C LYS A 297 -8.97 -4.61 -27.21
N PHE A 298 -9.30 -4.18 -26.01
CA PHE A 298 -9.04 -2.82 -25.55
C PHE A 298 -7.61 -2.77 -25.02
N VAL A 299 -6.76 -2.01 -25.67
CA VAL A 299 -5.34 -1.95 -25.36
C VAL A 299 -5.04 -0.68 -24.57
N PHE A 300 -4.70 -0.83 -23.32
CA PHE A 300 -4.32 0.28 -22.43
C PHE A 300 -2.81 0.46 -22.47
N ILE A 301 -2.36 1.70 -22.62
CA ILE A 301 -0.94 2.06 -22.55
C ILE A 301 -0.76 2.96 -21.32
N GLY A 302 0.06 2.52 -20.39
CA GLY A 302 0.34 3.28 -19.17
C GLY A 302 1.72 2.97 -18.61
N THR A 303 2.14 3.81 -17.67
CA THR A 303 3.41 3.63 -16.96
C THR A 303 3.21 2.66 -15.81
N THR A 304 4.15 1.72 -15.64
CA THR A 304 4.18 0.78 -14.51
C THR A 304 5.56 0.70 -13.86
N ALA A 305 6.55 1.39 -14.45
CA ALA A 305 7.90 1.45 -13.92
C ALA A 305 7.97 2.18 -12.57
N LEU A 306 8.85 1.71 -11.72
CA LEU A 306 9.06 2.28 -10.38
C LEU A 306 9.36 3.79 -10.45
N GLY A 307 8.56 4.58 -9.73
CA GLY A 307 8.72 6.04 -9.65
C GLY A 307 8.06 6.85 -10.75
N LEU A 308 7.42 6.22 -11.75
CA LEU A 308 6.64 6.91 -12.78
C LEU A 308 5.13 6.91 -12.49
N ASP A 309 4.64 5.96 -11.75
CA ASP A 309 3.22 5.84 -11.41
C ASP A 309 3.02 5.57 -9.93
N THR A 310 1.84 5.90 -9.44
CA THR A 310 1.41 5.59 -8.09
C THR A 310 0.71 4.24 -8.08
N TRP A 311 1.11 3.39 -7.13
CA TRP A 311 0.49 2.10 -6.92
C TRP A 311 -0.66 2.23 -5.92
N HIS A 312 -1.79 1.67 -6.25
CA HIS A 312 -3.05 1.83 -5.54
C HIS A 312 -3.49 0.53 -4.89
N THR A 313 -3.77 0.57 -3.60
CA THR A 313 -4.37 -0.57 -2.89
C THR A 313 -5.85 -0.66 -3.25
N THR A 314 -6.30 -1.82 -3.68
CA THR A 314 -7.68 -2.09 -4.10
C THR A 314 -8.46 -2.89 -3.04
N ALA A 315 -9.78 -2.97 -3.19
CA ALA A 315 -10.67 -3.63 -2.23
C ALA A 315 -10.30 -5.09 -1.92
N ASN A 316 -9.82 -5.84 -2.91
CA ASN A 316 -9.38 -7.23 -2.72
C ASN A 316 -7.94 -7.37 -2.19
N GLY A 317 -7.31 -6.26 -1.78
CA GLY A 317 -5.94 -6.24 -1.28
C GLY A 317 -4.86 -6.26 -2.35
N THR A 318 -5.20 -6.33 -3.63
CA THR A 318 -4.23 -6.24 -4.72
C THR A 318 -3.72 -4.80 -4.85
N ILE A 319 -2.44 -4.63 -5.16
CA ILE A 319 -1.84 -3.33 -5.43
C ILE A 319 -1.64 -3.19 -6.93
N LEU A 320 -2.26 -2.16 -7.53
CA LEU A 320 -2.28 -1.96 -8.98
C LEU A 320 -1.78 -0.55 -9.37
N PRO A 321 -1.05 -0.40 -10.48
CA PRO A 321 -0.84 0.90 -11.14
C PRO A 321 -2.15 1.51 -11.63
N GLY A 322 -2.20 2.83 -11.79
CA GLY A 322 -3.42 3.57 -12.16
C GLY A 322 -4.09 3.07 -13.45
N VAL A 323 -3.31 2.74 -14.47
CA VAL A 323 -3.82 2.23 -15.75
C VAL A 323 -4.71 0.99 -15.61
N TYR A 324 -4.45 0.15 -14.60
CA TYR A 324 -5.24 -1.05 -14.35
C TYR A 324 -6.64 -0.74 -13.79
N LEU A 325 -6.83 0.40 -13.13
CA LEU A 325 -8.17 0.81 -12.68
C LEU A 325 -9.11 1.00 -13.86
N HIS A 326 -8.60 1.62 -14.94
CA HIS A 326 -9.38 1.87 -16.17
C HIS A 326 -9.57 0.59 -16.99
N ALA A 327 -8.57 -0.30 -17.05
CA ALA A 327 -8.71 -1.62 -17.65
C ALA A 327 -9.75 -2.46 -16.90
N THR A 328 -9.70 -2.44 -15.55
CA THR A 328 -10.71 -3.09 -14.70
C THR A 328 -12.12 -2.57 -14.98
N MET A 329 -12.27 -1.26 -15.14
CA MET A 329 -13.56 -0.67 -15.50
C MET A 329 -14.10 -1.25 -16.80
N VAL A 330 -13.29 -1.39 -17.85
CA VAL A 330 -13.72 -1.96 -19.13
C VAL A 330 -14.13 -3.42 -18.96
N GLU A 331 -13.33 -4.23 -18.25
CA GLU A 331 -13.69 -5.64 -18.00
C GLU A 331 -15.00 -5.75 -17.24
N ASN A 332 -15.18 -4.94 -16.19
CA ASN A 332 -16.40 -4.95 -15.41
C ASN A 332 -17.62 -4.51 -16.23
N LEU A 333 -17.45 -3.55 -17.15
CA LEU A 333 -18.53 -3.13 -18.06
C LEU A 333 -18.92 -4.24 -19.04
N LEU A 334 -17.92 -4.94 -19.60
CA LEU A 334 -18.16 -5.97 -20.61
C LEU A 334 -18.71 -7.26 -20.00
N ASN A 335 -18.26 -7.60 -18.80
CA ASN A 335 -18.67 -8.81 -18.09
C ASN A 335 -19.88 -8.58 -17.17
N ASN A 336 -20.37 -7.34 -17.08
CA ASN A 336 -21.46 -6.93 -16.17
C ASN A 336 -21.14 -7.20 -14.70
N ASP A 337 -19.89 -6.94 -14.29
CA ASP A 337 -19.35 -7.22 -12.94
C ASP A 337 -19.31 -6.00 -12.02
N LEU A 338 -19.74 -4.84 -12.50
CA LEU A 338 -19.86 -3.66 -11.66
C LEU A 338 -20.82 -3.94 -10.51
N LYS A 339 -20.35 -3.70 -9.30
CA LYS A 339 -21.19 -3.89 -8.12
C LYS A 339 -21.91 -2.58 -7.78
N VAL A 340 -23.13 -2.73 -7.33
CA VAL A 340 -24.01 -1.62 -6.94
C VAL A 340 -24.20 -1.66 -5.43
N GLN A 341 -24.03 -0.51 -4.79
CA GLN A 341 -24.45 -0.27 -3.42
C GLN A 341 -25.65 0.66 -3.42
N PRO A 342 -26.90 0.16 -3.37
CA PRO A 342 -28.07 1.02 -3.35
C PRO A 342 -28.04 1.97 -2.14
N SER A 343 -28.24 3.25 -2.36
CA SER A 343 -28.05 4.31 -1.35
C SER A 343 -29.01 4.19 -0.17
N LEU A 344 -30.16 3.56 -0.38
CA LEU A 344 -31.15 3.31 0.67
C LEU A 344 -30.82 2.10 1.56
N PHE A 345 -30.00 1.16 1.10
CA PHE A 345 -29.74 -0.07 1.86
C PHE A 345 -29.04 0.15 3.20
N PRO A 346 -28.09 1.05 3.35
CA PRO A 346 -27.53 1.35 4.67
C PRO A 346 -28.62 1.75 5.68
N TRP A 347 -29.53 2.62 5.25
CA TRP A 347 -30.60 3.12 6.09
C TRP A 347 -31.67 2.06 6.36
N PHE A 348 -32.03 1.28 5.35
CA PHE A 348 -32.95 0.15 5.49
C PHE A 348 -32.39 -0.91 6.43
N ASN A 349 -31.12 -1.24 6.32
CA ASN A 349 -30.45 -2.20 7.19
C ASN A 349 -30.35 -1.70 8.62
N LEU A 350 -30.08 -0.42 8.81
CA LEU A 350 -30.09 0.20 10.14
C LEU A 350 -31.49 0.18 10.77
N LEU A 351 -32.53 0.50 9.99
CA LEU A 351 -33.92 0.44 10.44
C LEU A 351 -34.32 -1.02 10.77
N LEU A 352 -33.98 -1.97 9.92
CA LEU A 352 -34.24 -3.40 10.14
C LEU A 352 -33.56 -3.88 11.42
N SER A 353 -32.28 -3.51 11.61
CA SER A 353 -31.53 -3.78 12.83
C SER A 353 -32.22 -3.20 14.06
N PHE A 354 -32.72 -1.97 13.97
CA PHE A 354 -33.49 -1.35 15.06
C PHE A 354 -34.78 -2.12 15.40
N VAL A 355 -35.56 -2.50 14.39
CA VAL A 355 -36.80 -3.29 14.59
C VAL A 355 -36.49 -4.61 15.28
N ILE A 356 -35.44 -5.30 14.81
CA ILE A 356 -35.00 -6.56 15.41
C ILE A 356 -34.51 -6.33 16.86
N ALA A 357 -33.76 -5.26 17.11
CA ALA A 357 -33.33 -4.91 18.46
C ALA A 357 -34.51 -4.72 19.43
N VAL A 358 -35.60 -4.07 18.94
CA VAL A 358 -36.83 -3.93 19.73
C VAL A 358 -37.52 -5.29 20.01
N ILE A 359 -37.58 -6.18 19.02
CA ILE A 359 -38.11 -7.54 19.18
C ILE A 359 -37.27 -8.31 20.19
N LEU A 360 -35.95 -8.25 20.08
CA LEU A 360 -35.04 -8.91 21.02
C LEU A 360 -35.19 -8.34 22.45
N LEU A 361 -35.43 -7.03 22.59
CA LEU A 361 -35.75 -6.40 23.87
C LEU A 361 -37.03 -6.97 24.49
N VAL A 362 -38.09 -7.14 23.70
CA VAL A 362 -39.36 -7.73 24.14
C VAL A 362 -39.17 -9.18 24.61
N LEU A 363 -38.43 -9.99 23.88
CA LEU A 363 -38.08 -11.36 24.21
C LEU A 363 -37.28 -11.43 25.52
N MET A 364 -36.39 -10.47 25.71
CA MET A 364 -35.57 -10.33 26.90
C MET A 364 -36.40 -10.05 28.15
N VAL A 365 -37.32 -9.10 28.06
CA VAL A 365 -38.23 -8.80 29.17
C VAL A 365 -39.02 -10.05 29.60
N ARG A 366 -39.31 -10.96 28.66
CA ARG A 366 -39.95 -12.25 28.89
C ARG A 366 -39.00 -13.36 29.37
N LYS A 367 -37.71 -13.05 29.65
CA LYS A 367 -36.64 -13.98 30.09
C LYS A 367 -36.43 -15.19 29.18
N ARG A 368 -36.64 -15.04 27.85
CA ARG A 368 -36.46 -16.13 26.87
C ARG A 368 -35.06 -16.08 26.27
N TYR A 369 -34.02 -16.25 27.06
CA TYR A 369 -32.61 -16.08 26.66
C TYR A 369 -32.16 -17.01 25.54
N LEU A 370 -32.53 -18.29 25.62
CA LEU A 370 -32.17 -19.26 24.54
C LEU A 370 -32.80 -18.86 23.20
N SER A 371 -34.08 -18.38 23.26
CA SER A 371 -34.75 -17.89 22.04
C SER A 371 -34.05 -16.66 21.45
N ILE A 372 -33.50 -15.75 22.28
CA ILE A 372 -32.73 -14.59 21.83
C ILE A 372 -31.47 -15.04 21.13
N LEU A 373 -30.68 -15.94 21.72
CA LEU A 373 -29.45 -16.47 21.16
C LEU A 373 -29.70 -17.16 19.82
N LEU A 374 -30.69 -18.06 19.78
CA LEU A 374 -31.05 -18.79 18.57
C LEU A 374 -31.56 -17.85 17.45
N SER A 375 -32.40 -16.86 17.82
CA SER A 375 -32.88 -15.87 16.85
C SER A 375 -31.76 -15.01 16.32
N PHE A 376 -30.83 -14.60 17.18
CA PHE A 376 -29.66 -13.83 16.78
C PHE A 376 -28.78 -14.63 15.82
N MET A 377 -28.42 -15.87 16.17
CA MET A 377 -27.60 -16.72 15.30
C MET A 377 -28.26 -16.99 13.93
N ALA A 378 -29.58 -17.23 13.94
CA ALA A 378 -30.34 -17.44 12.71
C ALA A 378 -30.35 -16.16 11.86
N LEU A 379 -30.65 -14.99 12.43
CA LEU A 379 -30.68 -13.71 11.72
C LEU A 379 -29.29 -13.30 11.20
N PHE A 380 -28.26 -13.58 12.00
CA PHE A 380 -26.88 -13.32 11.61
C PHE A 380 -26.49 -14.21 10.41
N GLY A 381 -26.77 -15.51 10.47
CA GLY A 381 -26.55 -16.44 9.37
C GLY A 381 -27.36 -16.10 8.12
N ILE A 382 -28.65 -15.75 8.28
CA ILE A 382 -29.52 -15.31 7.18
C ILE A 382 -28.97 -14.04 6.54
N SER A 383 -28.52 -13.05 7.33
CA SER A 383 -27.97 -11.81 6.79
C SER A 383 -26.73 -12.04 5.95
N PHE A 384 -25.83 -12.96 6.34
CA PHE A 384 -24.70 -13.40 5.52
C PHE A 384 -25.15 -14.09 4.25
N GLY A 385 -26.12 -15.02 4.36
CA GLY A 385 -26.66 -15.71 3.20
C GLY A 385 -27.29 -14.77 2.18
N VAL A 386 -28.06 -13.78 2.65
CA VAL A 386 -28.65 -12.74 1.80
C VAL A 386 -27.58 -11.88 1.14
N THR A 387 -26.56 -11.48 1.91
CA THR A 387 -25.44 -10.69 1.37
C THR A 387 -24.65 -11.48 0.34
N TYR A 388 -24.37 -12.76 0.60
CA TYR A 388 -23.70 -13.63 -0.35
C TYR A 388 -24.51 -13.81 -1.65
N ILE A 389 -25.81 -14.06 -1.55
CA ILE A 389 -26.69 -14.16 -2.73
C ILE A 389 -26.70 -12.82 -3.50
N ALA A 390 -26.87 -11.69 -2.82
CA ALA A 390 -26.87 -10.37 -3.44
C ALA A 390 -25.52 -10.10 -4.13
N TRP A 391 -24.41 -10.50 -3.51
CA TRP A 391 -23.06 -10.38 -4.09
C TRP A 391 -22.92 -11.10 -5.41
N GLN A 392 -23.53 -12.28 -5.57
CA GLN A 392 -23.57 -13.03 -6.85
C GLN A 392 -24.37 -12.30 -7.94
N TYR A 393 -25.30 -11.44 -7.55
CA TYR A 393 -26.08 -10.58 -8.47
C TYR A 393 -25.47 -9.17 -8.59
N ASN A 394 -24.22 -8.99 -8.21
CA ASN A 394 -23.50 -7.70 -8.24
C ASN A 394 -24.14 -6.59 -7.37
N ILE A 395 -24.81 -6.97 -6.30
CA ILE A 395 -25.40 -6.03 -5.33
C ILE A 395 -24.66 -6.16 -4.01
N TYR A 396 -24.05 -5.08 -3.53
CA TYR A 396 -23.52 -5.01 -2.17
C TYR A 396 -24.57 -4.48 -1.21
N ILE A 397 -24.98 -5.33 -0.30
CA ILE A 397 -25.86 -4.95 0.80
C ILE A 397 -24.96 -4.59 1.98
N SER A 398 -24.93 -3.30 2.36
CA SER A 398 -24.12 -2.78 3.48
C SER A 398 -24.48 -3.48 4.80
N ILE A 399 -24.05 -4.73 4.92
CA ILE A 399 -24.40 -5.62 6.04
C ILE A 399 -23.86 -5.07 7.37
N GLY A 400 -22.78 -4.29 7.33
CA GLY A 400 -22.22 -3.63 8.51
C GLY A 400 -23.25 -2.74 9.21
N TYR A 401 -24.12 -2.08 8.45
CA TYR A 401 -25.20 -1.25 9.00
C TYR A 401 -26.31 -2.06 9.69
N PHE A 402 -26.37 -3.34 9.42
CA PHE A 402 -27.28 -4.27 10.12
C PHE A 402 -26.59 -4.94 11.31
N GLN A 403 -25.43 -5.55 11.06
CA GLN A 403 -24.78 -6.43 12.04
C GLN A 403 -24.10 -5.65 13.18
N ILE A 404 -23.37 -4.57 12.86
CA ILE A 404 -22.57 -3.86 13.85
C ILE A 404 -23.44 -3.19 14.92
N PRO A 405 -24.50 -2.43 14.58
CA PRO A 405 -25.41 -1.90 15.59
C PRO A 405 -26.11 -3.00 16.38
N LEU A 406 -26.48 -4.11 15.72
CA LEU A 406 -27.16 -5.21 16.38
C LEU A 406 -26.24 -5.93 17.38
N ILE A 407 -25.01 -6.24 16.98
CA ILE A 407 -23.99 -6.84 17.86
C ILE A 407 -23.68 -5.95 19.04
N SER A 408 -23.43 -4.66 18.78
CA SER A 408 -23.13 -3.70 19.85
C SER A 408 -24.32 -3.48 20.77
N TYR A 409 -25.55 -3.49 20.24
CA TYR A 409 -26.77 -3.44 21.04
C TYR A 409 -26.91 -4.68 21.92
N LEU A 410 -26.70 -5.88 21.36
CA LEU A 410 -26.75 -7.11 22.14
C LEU A 410 -25.67 -7.17 23.22
N PHE A 411 -24.49 -6.63 22.91
CA PHE A 411 -23.43 -6.51 23.90
C PHE A 411 -23.88 -5.60 25.06
N ILE A 412 -24.46 -4.44 24.75
CA ILE A 412 -25.01 -3.52 25.76
C ILE A 412 -26.13 -4.18 26.52
N LEU A 413 -27.07 -4.86 25.84
CA LEU A 413 -28.16 -5.57 26.50
C LEU A 413 -27.64 -6.67 27.40
N SER A 414 -26.68 -7.47 26.96
CA SER A 414 -26.08 -8.54 27.75
C SER A 414 -25.37 -7.97 28.98
N MET A 415 -24.71 -6.84 28.82
CA MET A 415 -24.09 -6.12 29.94
C MET A 415 -25.13 -5.57 30.93
N LEU A 416 -26.21 -5.01 30.39
CA LEU A 416 -27.33 -4.50 31.22
C LEU A 416 -28.04 -5.65 31.99
N MET A 417 -28.20 -6.80 31.31
CA MET A 417 -28.74 -8.02 31.94
C MET A 417 -27.82 -8.55 33.04
N PHE A 418 -26.51 -8.62 32.70
CA PHE A 418 -25.52 -9.00 33.70
C PHE A 418 -25.61 -8.09 34.94
N PHE A 419 -25.80 -6.79 34.76
CA PHE A 419 -25.98 -5.83 35.85
C PHE A 419 -27.31 -6.05 36.60
N ILE A 420 -28.40 -6.32 35.89
CA ILE A 420 -29.72 -6.57 36.51
C ILE A 420 -29.70 -7.89 37.28
N ASP A 421 -29.18 -8.96 36.67
CA ASP A 421 -29.08 -10.27 37.34
C ASP A 421 -28.06 -10.23 38.48
N TYR A 422 -26.94 -9.52 38.28
CA TYR A 422 -25.99 -9.26 39.37
C TYR A 422 -26.65 -8.52 40.55
N ARG A 423 -27.46 -7.49 40.25
CA ARG A 423 -28.21 -6.75 41.28
C ARG A 423 -29.24 -7.62 41.98
N ASN A 424 -29.97 -8.45 41.24
CA ASN A 424 -30.94 -9.38 41.79
C ASN A 424 -30.27 -10.51 42.61
N THR A 425 -29.16 -11.03 42.09
CA THR A 425 -28.34 -12.04 42.78
C THR A 425 -27.68 -11.45 44.02
N LYS A 426 -27.28 -10.19 43.99
CA LYS A 426 -26.71 -9.48 45.12
C LYS A 426 -27.72 -9.32 46.24
N GLN A 427 -28.99 -8.99 45.90
CA GLN A 427 -30.06 -8.96 46.90
C GLN A 427 -30.33 -10.34 47.52
N PHE A 428 -30.24 -11.40 46.73
CA PHE A 428 -30.39 -12.78 47.20
C PHE A 428 -29.14 -13.26 47.97
N MET A 429 -27.94 -12.84 47.56
CA MET A 429 -26.67 -13.17 48.21
C MET A 429 -26.44 -12.34 49.49
N GLU A 430 -27.04 -11.15 49.62
CA GLU A 430 -27.01 -10.39 50.87
C GLU A 430 -27.78 -11.08 51.98
N GLU A 431 -28.83 -11.86 51.69
CA GLU A 431 -29.49 -12.75 52.62
C GLU A 431 -28.64 -13.98 53.01
N ILE A 432 -27.89 -14.54 52.06
CA ILE A 432 -26.96 -15.67 52.27
C ILE A 432 -25.62 -15.20 52.87
N LYS A 433 -25.20 -13.97 52.57
CA LYS A 433 -23.86 -13.43 52.85
C LYS A 433 -23.62 -13.07 54.33
N ARG A 434 -24.65 -12.97 55.15
CA ARG A 434 -24.45 -12.75 56.60
C ARG A 434 -23.67 -13.88 57.30
N SER A 435 -23.43 -15.00 56.64
CA SER A 435 -22.77 -16.16 57.26
C SER A 435 -21.42 -16.61 56.64
N SER A 436 -21.02 -16.12 55.41
CA SER A 436 -19.81 -16.67 54.76
C SER A 436 -18.81 -15.63 54.17
N GLU A 437 -18.95 -14.38 54.52
CA GLU A 437 -18.39 -13.23 53.79
C GLU A 437 -16.89 -12.92 53.97
N GLN A 438 -16.28 -13.34 55.05
CA GLN A 438 -14.91 -12.88 55.35
C GLN A 438 -13.77 -13.64 54.65
N LYS A 439 -13.99 -14.80 54.07
CA LYS A 439 -12.90 -15.60 53.45
C LYS A 439 -12.79 -15.49 51.94
N ARG A 440 -13.82 -15.00 51.24
CA ARG A 440 -13.85 -15.03 49.76
C ARG A 440 -13.41 -13.73 49.07
N LEU A 441 -13.54 -12.61 49.78
CA LEU A 441 -13.22 -11.27 49.22
C LEU A 441 -11.73 -11.09 48.93
N LEU A 442 -10.87 -11.62 49.79
CA LEU A 442 -9.42 -11.41 49.62
C LEU A 442 -8.81 -12.16 48.43
N LYS A 443 -9.41 -13.31 48.06
CA LYS A 443 -8.89 -14.12 46.95
C LYS A 443 -9.31 -13.59 45.57
N SER A 444 -10.53 -13.00 45.49
CA SER A 444 -11.02 -12.45 44.19
C SER A 444 -10.38 -11.10 43.82
N GLU A 445 -9.88 -10.36 44.82
CA GLU A 445 -9.14 -9.11 44.57
C GLU A 445 -7.72 -9.37 44.04
N LEU A 446 -7.09 -10.44 44.50
CA LEU A 446 -5.74 -10.81 44.07
C LEU A 446 -5.71 -11.25 42.59
N ASP A 447 -6.69 -12.10 42.22
CA ASP A 447 -6.76 -12.62 40.82
C ASP A 447 -7.14 -11.55 39.82
N ARG A 448 -7.85 -10.50 40.23
CA ARG A 448 -8.24 -9.39 39.36
C ARG A 448 -7.10 -8.40 39.13
N THR A 449 -6.29 -8.14 40.14
CA THR A 449 -5.13 -7.28 40.05
C THR A 449 -4.02 -7.89 39.17
N GLU A 450 -3.82 -9.20 39.22
CA GLU A 450 -2.88 -9.89 38.35
C GLU A 450 -3.30 -9.82 36.89
N SER A 451 -4.60 -10.02 36.60
CA SER A 451 -5.10 -9.96 35.20
C SER A 451 -5.08 -8.54 34.62
N GLU A 452 -5.33 -7.52 35.42
CA GLU A 452 -5.25 -6.11 34.99
C GLU A 452 -3.81 -5.67 34.70
N ILE A 453 -2.86 -6.15 35.50
CA ILE A 453 -1.42 -5.87 35.31
C ILE A 453 -0.89 -6.51 34.01
N GLU A 454 -1.34 -7.74 33.71
CA GLU A 454 -0.93 -8.43 32.47
C GLU A 454 -1.48 -7.74 31.22
N TYR A 455 -2.75 -7.32 31.26
CA TYR A 455 -3.37 -6.59 30.15
C TYR A 455 -2.74 -5.21 29.93
N GLN A 456 -2.47 -4.47 31.01
CA GLN A 456 -1.78 -3.18 30.90
C GLN A 456 -0.35 -3.31 30.37
N LYS A 457 0.37 -4.37 30.70
CA LYS A 457 1.71 -4.63 30.14
C LYS A 457 1.66 -4.83 28.64
N VAL A 458 0.71 -5.58 28.11
CA VAL A 458 0.57 -5.83 26.66
C VAL A 458 0.17 -4.55 25.92
N MET A 459 -0.71 -3.74 26.49
CA MET A 459 -1.11 -2.45 25.89
C MET A 459 0.03 -1.41 25.89
N LEU A 460 0.78 -1.32 26.99
CA LEU A 460 1.94 -0.45 27.10
C LEU A 460 3.03 -0.84 26.09
N PHE A 461 3.22 -2.14 25.86
CA PHE A 461 4.17 -2.63 24.87
C PHE A 461 3.74 -2.25 23.44
N GLN A 462 2.46 -2.37 23.10
CA GLN A 462 1.95 -1.96 21.78
C GLN A 462 2.00 -0.43 21.59
N GLN A 463 1.66 0.34 22.61
CA GLN A 463 1.79 1.80 22.55
C GLN A 463 3.25 2.26 22.44
N SER A 464 4.16 1.61 23.15
CA SER A 464 5.60 1.88 23.04
C SER A 464 6.13 1.57 21.62
N LYS A 465 5.67 0.47 21.00
CA LYS A 465 6.02 0.12 19.62
C LYS A 465 5.49 1.15 18.61
N LEU A 466 4.25 1.60 18.78
CA LEU A 466 3.65 2.61 17.89
C LEU A 466 4.30 4.00 18.08
N ALA A 467 4.64 4.36 19.31
CA ALA A 467 5.35 5.61 19.59
C ALA A 467 6.77 5.59 18.98
N ALA A 468 7.50 4.50 19.12
CA ALA A 468 8.80 4.31 18.50
C ALA A 468 8.72 4.37 16.96
N MET A 469 7.65 3.80 16.35
CA MET A 469 7.40 3.90 14.91
C MET A 469 7.10 5.35 14.46
N GLY A 470 6.36 6.13 15.25
CA GLY A 470 6.06 7.54 14.95
C GLY A 470 7.32 8.39 14.93
N GLU A 471 8.18 8.23 15.93
CA GLU A 471 9.46 8.93 16.05
C GLU A 471 10.45 8.52 14.95
N MET A 472 10.39 7.24 14.51
CA MET A 472 11.17 6.73 13.38
C MET A 472 10.78 7.37 12.05
N ILE A 473 9.50 7.57 11.78
CA ILE A 473 9.02 8.15 10.52
C ILE A 473 9.49 9.61 10.38
N ASP A 474 9.43 10.39 11.44
CA ASP A 474 9.90 11.80 11.44
C ASP A 474 11.41 11.89 11.18
N ASN A 475 12.18 11.01 11.79
CA ASN A 475 13.63 10.97 11.60
C ASN A 475 14.03 10.48 10.19
N ILE A 476 13.34 9.49 9.63
CA ILE A 476 13.54 9.06 8.24
C ILE A 476 13.24 10.22 7.27
N ALA A 477 12.17 10.98 7.50
CA ALA A 477 11.84 12.13 6.68
C ALA A 477 12.95 13.22 6.75
N HIS A 478 13.57 13.39 7.91
CA HIS A 478 14.73 14.29 8.08
C HIS A 478 15.98 13.74 7.39
N GLN A 479 16.29 12.46 7.57
CA GLN A 479 17.44 11.80 6.94
C GLN A 479 17.33 11.70 5.41
N TRP A 480 16.11 11.68 4.85
CA TRP A 480 15.93 11.73 3.41
C TRP A 480 16.06 13.12 2.82
N ARG A 481 15.73 14.15 3.58
CA ARG A 481 15.85 15.52 3.11
C ARG A 481 17.30 15.91 2.83
N GLN A 482 18.25 15.35 3.60
CA GLN A 482 19.68 15.62 3.44
C GLN A 482 20.24 15.06 2.12
N PRO A 483 20.20 13.76 1.82
CA PRO A 483 20.71 13.22 0.55
C PRO A 483 19.97 13.78 -0.65
N LEU A 484 18.67 14.09 -0.56
CA LEU A 484 17.93 14.78 -1.62
C LEU A 484 18.45 16.19 -1.89
N ASN A 485 18.79 16.95 -0.85
CA ASN A 485 19.41 18.25 -0.99
C ASN A 485 20.82 18.11 -1.59
N THR A 486 21.60 17.12 -1.15
CA THR A 486 22.94 16.84 -1.70
C THR A 486 22.85 16.48 -3.17
N LEU A 487 21.92 15.59 -3.57
CA LEU A 487 21.67 15.30 -4.99
C LEU A 487 21.27 16.54 -5.78
N GLY A 488 20.45 17.42 -5.19
CA GLY A 488 20.10 18.70 -5.80
C GLY A 488 21.31 19.60 -6.04
N VAL A 489 22.24 19.66 -5.10
CA VAL A 489 23.51 20.41 -5.22
C VAL A 489 24.40 19.78 -6.30
N ILE A 490 24.57 18.44 -6.30
CA ILE A 490 25.37 17.73 -7.29
C ILE A 490 24.85 17.99 -8.71
N VAL A 491 23.53 17.96 -8.89
CA VAL A 491 22.90 18.26 -10.21
C VAL A 491 23.18 19.71 -10.63
N GLN A 492 23.06 20.69 -9.70
CA GLN A 492 23.34 22.08 -9.97
C GLN A 492 24.83 22.31 -10.29
N ASP A 493 25.71 21.66 -9.53
CA ASP A 493 27.16 21.77 -9.72
C ASP A 493 27.61 21.13 -11.03
N THR A 494 27.03 19.98 -11.41
CA THR A 494 27.24 19.36 -12.73
C THR A 494 26.82 20.31 -13.86
N GLN A 495 25.68 20.99 -13.71
CA GLN A 495 25.23 22.01 -14.66
C GLN A 495 26.16 23.20 -14.73
N TYR A 496 26.67 23.67 -13.58
CA TYR A 496 27.62 24.76 -13.51
C TYR A 496 28.97 24.38 -14.13
N ALA A 497 29.48 23.19 -13.83
CA ALA A 497 30.73 22.64 -14.41
C ALA A 497 30.62 22.52 -15.93
N HIS A 498 29.47 22.09 -16.47
CA HIS A 498 29.20 22.08 -17.89
C HIS A 498 29.27 23.48 -18.51
N ARG A 499 28.59 24.46 -17.91
CA ARG A 499 28.59 25.86 -18.39
C ARG A 499 29.97 26.53 -18.35
N SER A 500 30.80 26.14 -17.36
CA SER A 500 32.14 26.68 -17.15
C SER A 500 33.24 25.93 -17.90
N GLY A 501 32.88 24.89 -18.67
CA GLY A 501 33.83 24.09 -19.47
C GLY A 501 34.74 23.20 -18.62
N ARG A 502 34.39 22.95 -17.34
CA ARG A 502 35.16 22.12 -16.41
C ARG A 502 34.64 20.69 -16.27
N LEU A 503 33.61 20.33 -17.06
CA LEU A 503 33.06 18.99 -17.06
C LEU A 503 33.96 18.05 -17.87
N ASP A 504 34.93 17.45 -17.23
CA ASP A 504 35.73 16.36 -17.81
C ASP A 504 35.20 14.98 -17.35
N GLN A 505 35.81 13.93 -17.89
CA GLN A 505 35.42 12.56 -17.58
C GLN A 505 35.64 12.20 -16.09
N HIS A 506 36.66 12.78 -15.47
CA HIS A 506 36.97 12.54 -14.06
C HIS A 506 35.93 13.23 -13.14
N TYR A 507 35.58 14.47 -13.49
CA TYR A 507 34.56 15.23 -12.78
C TYR A 507 33.17 14.57 -12.89
N LEU A 508 32.81 14.11 -14.09
CA LEU A 508 31.55 13.40 -14.30
C LEU A 508 31.50 12.08 -13.51
N HIS A 509 32.61 11.35 -13.48
CA HIS A 509 32.71 10.12 -12.70
C HIS A 509 32.56 10.37 -11.20
N SER A 510 33.22 11.41 -10.66
CA SER A 510 33.07 11.82 -9.25
C SER A 510 31.63 12.16 -8.91
N MET A 511 30.96 13.00 -9.68
CA MET A 511 29.58 13.39 -9.46
C MET A 511 28.60 12.20 -9.56
N THR A 512 28.87 11.28 -10.49
CA THR A 512 28.05 10.06 -10.63
C THR A 512 28.23 9.15 -9.42
N THR A 513 29.47 8.95 -8.97
CA THR A 513 29.76 8.11 -7.79
C THR A 513 29.10 8.68 -6.54
N GLU A 514 29.25 9.98 -6.29
CA GLU A 514 28.66 10.65 -5.14
C GLU A 514 27.11 10.61 -5.18
N SER A 515 26.54 10.75 -6.39
CA SER A 515 25.07 10.58 -6.55
C SER A 515 24.60 9.17 -6.23
N MET A 516 25.33 8.16 -6.70
CA MET A 516 25.00 6.75 -6.41
C MET A 516 25.12 6.42 -4.94
N GLU A 517 26.12 6.94 -4.24
CA GLU A 517 26.28 6.78 -2.79
C GLU A 517 25.07 7.34 -2.03
N GLN A 518 24.57 8.52 -2.43
CA GLN A 518 23.38 9.11 -1.80
C GLN A 518 22.11 8.27 -2.06
N ILE A 519 21.96 7.72 -3.25
CA ILE A 519 20.83 6.86 -3.62
C ILE A 519 20.90 5.53 -2.85
N GLU A 520 22.08 4.95 -2.74
CA GLU A 520 22.31 3.69 -2.01
C GLU A 520 22.03 3.84 -0.51
N PHE A 521 22.47 4.95 0.08
CA PHE A 521 22.15 5.31 1.46
C PHE A 521 20.62 5.41 1.70
N MET A 522 19.89 6.09 0.82
CA MET A 522 18.43 6.20 0.90
C MET A 522 17.75 4.83 0.79
N SER A 523 18.24 4.00 -0.12
CA SER A 523 17.73 2.64 -0.35
C SER A 523 17.95 1.74 0.87
N GLN A 524 19.12 1.81 1.49
CA GLN A 524 19.45 1.08 2.70
C GLN A 524 18.58 1.51 3.88
N THR A 525 18.33 2.80 4.02
CA THR A 525 17.47 3.35 5.08
C THR A 525 16.02 2.81 4.97
N ILE A 526 15.50 2.65 3.73
CA ILE A 526 14.18 2.01 3.50
C ILE A 526 14.20 0.54 3.89
N GLU A 527 15.23 -0.18 3.48
CA GLU A 527 15.34 -1.61 3.75
C GLU A 527 15.43 -1.89 5.25
N ASP A 528 16.18 -1.09 5.99
CA ASP A 528 16.30 -1.18 7.45
C ASP A 528 14.95 -0.93 8.12
N PHE A 529 14.22 0.09 7.67
CA PHE A 529 12.87 0.38 8.16
C PHE A 529 11.87 -0.73 7.78
N ARG A 530 11.89 -1.22 6.55
CA ARG A 530 11.02 -2.31 6.09
C ARG A 530 11.22 -3.57 6.92
N ASN A 531 12.47 -3.87 7.27
CA ASN A 531 12.81 -5.04 8.09
C ASN A 531 12.39 -4.87 9.55
N PHE A 532 12.36 -3.64 10.07
CA PHE A 532 11.82 -3.32 11.40
C PHE A 532 10.29 -3.50 11.48
N VAL A 533 9.56 -3.18 10.40
CA VAL A 533 8.08 -3.23 10.36
C VAL A 533 7.55 -4.63 10.05
N LYS A 534 8.33 -5.50 9.38
CA LYS A 534 7.89 -6.85 8.99
C LYS A 534 7.40 -7.66 10.19
N PRO A 535 6.29 -8.40 10.03
CA PRO A 535 5.83 -9.35 11.05
C PRO A 535 6.86 -10.46 11.27
N ASP A 536 6.95 -10.91 12.51
CA ASP A 536 7.91 -11.88 12.99
C ASP A 536 7.94 -13.15 12.14
N GLN A 537 9.15 -13.58 11.73
CA GLN A 537 9.39 -14.94 11.27
C GLN A 537 9.17 -15.90 12.44
N LYS A 538 8.67 -17.11 12.15
CA LYS A 538 8.43 -18.11 13.19
C LYS A 538 9.72 -18.41 13.96
N ASN A 539 9.66 -18.27 15.27
CA ASN A 539 10.74 -18.70 16.14
C ASN A 539 10.89 -20.22 16.08
N SER A 540 12.11 -20.68 16.01
CA SER A 540 12.48 -22.09 16.02
C SER A 540 13.85 -22.28 16.71
N PRO A 541 14.17 -23.48 17.18
CA PRO A 541 15.53 -23.81 17.59
C PRO A 541 16.49 -23.70 16.41
N PHE A 542 17.69 -23.15 16.64
CA PHE A 542 18.77 -23.10 15.66
C PHE A 542 20.14 -23.11 16.35
N ASP A 543 21.14 -23.65 15.64
CA ASP A 543 22.52 -23.72 16.12
C ASP A 543 23.27 -22.42 15.85
N LEU A 544 23.99 -21.92 16.88
CA LEU A 544 24.78 -20.70 16.79
C LEU A 544 25.97 -20.83 15.80
N ASN A 545 26.62 -22.00 15.74
CA ASN A 545 27.72 -22.22 14.80
C ASN A 545 27.24 -22.06 13.35
N GLU A 546 26.14 -22.70 13.00
CA GLU A 546 25.58 -22.63 11.65
C GLU A 546 25.11 -21.21 11.28
N ALA A 547 24.42 -20.53 12.20
CA ALA A 547 23.95 -19.18 11.97
C ALA A 547 25.07 -18.16 11.78
N VAL A 548 26.15 -18.28 12.54
CA VAL A 548 27.36 -17.45 12.40
C VAL A 548 28.10 -17.77 11.10
N GLU A 549 28.30 -19.05 10.78
CA GLU A 549 28.93 -19.46 9.53
C GLU A 549 28.26 -18.89 8.31
N GLN A 550 26.91 -19.04 8.23
CA GLN A 550 26.12 -18.48 7.14
C GLN A 550 26.22 -16.95 7.06
N SER A 551 26.33 -16.27 8.19
CA SER A 551 26.47 -14.81 8.23
C SER A 551 27.86 -14.36 7.75
N VAL A 552 28.89 -15.09 8.11
CA VAL A 552 30.26 -14.83 7.67
C VAL A 552 30.43 -15.08 6.18
N GLN A 553 29.87 -16.18 5.66
CA GLN A 553 29.88 -16.49 4.21
C GLN A 553 29.27 -15.37 3.36
N LEU A 554 28.19 -14.73 3.84
CA LEU A 554 27.57 -13.61 3.13
C LEU A 554 28.47 -12.38 2.98
N LEU A 555 29.36 -12.14 3.95
CA LEU A 555 30.24 -10.97 3.96
C LEU A 555 31.66 -11.27 3.50
N TYR A 556 32.03 -12.55 3.34
CA TYR A 556 33.39 -12.99 3.08
C TYR A 556 34.05 -12.27 1.90
N GLY A 557 33.39 -12.22 0.76
CA GLY A 557 33.90 -11.54 -0.43
C GLY A 557 34.10 -10.02 -0.26
N MET A 558 33.31 -9.40 0.62
CA MET A 558 33.43 -7.98 0.92
C MET A 558 34.55 -7.68 1.88
N LEU A 559 34.80 -8.57 2.86
CA LEU A 559 35.91 -8.46 3.79
C LEU A 559 37.25 -8.73 3.07
N GLU A 560 37.30 -9.73 2.20
CA GLU A 560 38.45 -10.05 1.39
C GLU A 560 38.85 -8.91 0.45
N ALA A 561 37.86 -8.24 -0.19
CA ALA A 561 38.11 -7.08 -1.03
C ALA A 561 38.82 -5.93 -0.28
N HIS A 562 38.61 -5.81 1.02
CA HIS A 562 39.25 -4.81 1.88
C HIS A 562 40.47 -5.37 2.65
N ARG A 563 40.90 -6.60 2.34
CA ARG A 563 42.02 -7.30 2.98
C ARG A 563 41.86 -7.46 4.50
N ILE A 564 40.63 -7.60 4.97
CA ILE A 564 40.29 -7.85 6.36
C ILE A 564 40.32 -9.36 6.59
N SER A 565 41.19 -9.82 7.47
CA SER A 565 41.23 -11.24 7.87
C SER A 565 40.09 -11.53 8.85
N ILE A 566 39.41 -12.65 8.65
CA ILE A 566 38.38 -13.12 9.57
C ILE A 566 38.75 -14.51 10.07
N ASN A 567 38.76 -14.70 11.38
CA ASN A 567 38.99 -15.98 12.02
C ASN A 567 37.77 -16.34 12.87
N VAL A 568 37.29 -17.59 12.77
CA VAL A 568 36.15 -18.08 13.51
C VAL A 568 36.57 -19.31 14.33
N GLU A 569 36.42 -19.20 15.63
CA GLU A 569 36.57 -20.33 16.55
C GLU A 569 35.19 -20.87 16.88
N TYR A 570 34.85 -22.02 16.32
CA TYR A 570 33.56 -22.67 16.53
C TYR A 570 33.53 -23.44 17.85
N SER A 571 32.35 -23.52 18.44
CA SER A 571 32.12 -24.39 19.60
C SER A 571 32.21 -25.86 19.18
N GLU A 572 32.89 -26.70 19.98
CA GLU A 572 32.97 -28.16 19.75
C GLU A 572 31.60 -28.85 19.87
N ARG A 573 30.65 -28.24 20.54
CA ARG A 573 29.29 -28.76 20.68
C ARG A 573 28.26 -27.82 20.00
N ALA A 574 27.15 -28.40 19.57
CA ALA A 574 26.01 -27.61 19.10
C ALA A 574 25.42 -26.75 20.24
N LEU A 575 25.26 -25.46 19.99
CA LEU A 575 24.68 -24.52 20.92
C LEU A 575 23.34 -24.05 20.37
N GLU A 576 22.30 -24.86 20.61
CA GLU A 576 20.96 -24.53 20.14
C GLU A 576 20.30 -23.45 21.01
N VAL A 577 19.77 -22.41 20.36
CA VAL A 577 19.03 -21.32 20.98
C VAL A 577 17.67 -21.17 20.31
N TYR A 578 16.69 -20.58 21.02
CA TYR A 578 15.35 -20.42 20.49
C TYR A 578 15.11 -19.00 20.02
N GLY A 579 14.69 -18.85 18.75
CA GLY A 579 14.40 -17.54 18.19
C GLY A 579 14.26 -17.56 16.67
N SER A 580 14.28 -16.37 16.07
CA SER A 580 14.33 -16.22 14.62
C SER A 580 15.78 -16.25 14.14
N THR A 581 16.16 -17.30 13.43
CA THR A 581 17.50 -17.45 12.80
C THR A 581 17.83 -16.26 11.90
N GLY A 582 16.83 -15.74 11.16
CA GLY A 582 17.00 -14.59 10.27
C GLY A 582 17.35 -13.31 11.05
N GLU A 583 16.65 -13.05 12.16
CA GLU A 583 16.93 -11.88 13.00
C GLU A 583 18.29 -12.00 13.70
N PHE A 584 18.64 -13.19 14.16
CA PHE A 584 19.98 -13.43 14.74
C PHE A 584 21.08 -13.20 13.71
N LYS A 585 20.97 -13.76 12.51
CA LYS A 585 21.92 -13.52 11.41
C LYS A 585 22.07 -12.03 11.10
N GLN A 586 20.98 -11.29 11.14
CA GLN A 586 21.00 -9.84 10.93
C GLN A 586 21.79 -9.11 12.02
N VAL A 587 21.70 -9.55 13.28
CA VAL A 587 22.55 -9.02 14.37
C VAL A 587 24.03 -9.27 14.05
N ILE A 588 24.39 -10.50 13.67
CA ILE A 588 25.78 -10.84 13.33
C ILE A 588 26.29 -9.99 12.15
N ILE A 589 25.49 -9.90 11.08
CA ILE A 589 25.84 -9.10 9.90
C ILE A 589 26.03 -7.61 10.27
N ASN A 590 25.18 -7.08 11.13
CA ASN A 590 25.28 -5.69 11.58
C ASN A 590 26.57 -5.45 12.39
N LEU A 591 26.91 -6.35 13.29
CA LEU A 591 28.16 -6.24 14.09
C LEU A 591 29.38 -6.38 13.19
N LEU A 592 29.39 -7.30 12.23
CA LEU A 592 30.48 -7.48 11.26
C LEU A 592 30.64 -6.26 10.34
N ASN A 593 29.57 -5.65 9.90
CA ASN A 593 29.64 -4.42 9.14
C ASN A 593 30.21 -3.26 9.96
N ASN A 594 29.84 -3.15 11.23
CA ASN A 594 30.40 -2.13 12.11
C ASN A 594 31.90 -2.35 12.34
N ALA A 595 32.33 -3.60 12.56
CA ALA A 595 33.75 -3.96 12.66
C ALA A 595 34.52 -3.62 11.37
N ARG A 596 33.98 -4.00 10.20
CA ARG A 596 34.54 -3.66 8.89
C ARG A 596 34.72 -2.16 8.74
N ASP A 597 33.69 -1.38 9.02
CA ASP A 597 33.72 0.07 8.84
C ASP A 597 34.76 0.72 9.76
N ALA A 598 34.87 0.25 11.01
CA ALA A 598 35.92 0.70 11.94
C ALA A 598 37.35 0.33 11.43
N LEU A 599 37.53 -0.88 10.88
CA LEU A 599 38.77 -1.32 10.31
C LEU A 599 39.20 -0.54 9.07
N ILE A 600 38.24 -0.19 8.22
CA ILE A 600 38.48 0.65 7.03
C ILE A 600 38.86 2.08 7.46
N GLU A 601 38.18 2.63 8.45
CA GLU A 601 38.41 4.01 8.93
C GLU A 601 39.78 4.13 9.62
N LYS A 602 40.13 3.19 10.50
CA LYS A 602 41.40 3.20 11.27
C LYS A 602 42.59 2.64 10.51
N ASN A 603 42.34 1.77 9.52
CA ASN A 603 43.31 1.16 8.64
C ASN A 603 44.54 0.58 9.39
N PRO A 604 44.37 -0.35 10.37
CA PRO A 604 45.44 -0.94 11.10
C PRO A 604 46.37 -1.78 10.17
N PRO A 605 47.62 -2.06 10.53
CA PRO A 605 48.58 -2.80 9.68
C PRO A 605 48.08 -4.17 9.23
N ASP A 606 47.37 -4.89 10.13
CA ASP A 606 46.81 -6.22 9.91
C ASP A 606 45.34 -6.20 10.36
N PRO A 607 44.39 -5.69 9.51
CA PRO A 607 43.00 -5.61 9.89
C PRO A 607 42.37 -6.99 10.08
N ALA A 608 41.83 -7.25 11.26
CA ALA A 608 41.35 -8.57 11.63
C ALA A 608 40.04 -8.52 12.43
N ILE A 609 39.17 -9.50 12.18
CA ILE A 609 38.00 -9.80 12.97
C ILE A 609 38.13 -11.22 13.53
N MET A 610 37.99 -11.36 14.85
CA MET A 610 37.97 -12.63 15.53
C MET A 610 36.56 -12.91 16.06
N ILE A 611 36.00 -14.03 15.68
CA ILE A 611 34.70 -14.52 16.19
C ILE A 611 34.95 -15.76 17.02
N ARG A 612 34.40 -15.82 18.22
CA ARG A 612 34.45 -17.01 19.08
C ARG A 612 33.05 -17.40 19.48
N ILE A 613 32.72 -18.68 19.34
CA ILE A 613 31.46 -19.26 19.74
C ILE A 613 31.73 -20.23 20.90
N PHE A 614 31.16 -19.96 22.05
CA PHE A 614 31.40 -20.73 23.27
C PHE A 614 30.14 -20.76 24.13
N GLY A 615 30.12 -21.61 25.11
CA GLY A 615 28.98 -21.68 26.05
C GLY A 615 29.13 -22.79 27.07
N ASP A 616 28.20 -22.81 28.01
CA ASP A 616 28.06 -23.87 29.01
C ASP A 616 26.73 -24.59 28.86
N ASP A 617 26.23 -25.27 29.88
CA ASP A 617 24.95 -26.01 29.83
C ASP A 617 23.72 -25.11 29.94
N THR A 618 23.90 -23.81 30.15
CA THR A 618 22.81 -22.86 30.38
C THR A 618 22.70 -21.78 29.31
N TYR A 619 23.82 -21.40 28.71
CA TYR A 619 23.86 -20.35 27.69
C TYR A 619 24.87 -20.68 26.57
N GLY A 620 24.57 -20.12 25.39
CA GLY A 620 25.51 -20.01 24.28
C GLY A 620 25.89 -18.56 24.05
N ALA A 621 27.14 -18.31 23.71
CA ALA A 621 27.66 -16.98 23.50
C ALA A 621 28.41 -16.87 22.16
N VAL A 622 28.34 -15.71 21.56
CA VAL A 622 29.11 -15.34 20.37
C VAL A 622 29.83 -14.04 20.69
N SER A 623 31.12 -14.04 20.63
CA SER A 623 31.95 -12.83 20.75
C SER A 623 32.51 -12.45 19.39
N ILE A 624 32.48 -11.17 19.08
CA ILE A 624 33.01 -10.58 17.85
C ILE A 624 33.95 -9.46 18.26
N GLN A 625 35.20 -9.64 17.93
CA GLN A 625 36.30 -8.73 18.26
C GLN A 625 36.92 -8.20 16.97
N ASP A 626 37.11 -6.90 16.88
CA ASP A 626 37.90 -6.23 15.85
C ASP A 626 39.16 -5.59 16.46
N ASN A 627 40.10 -5.19 15.61
CA ASN A 627 41.25 -4.38 15.98
C ASN A 627 41.19 -2.97 15.36
N GLY A 628 40.00 -2.40 15.30
CA GLY A 628 39.69 -1.09 14.70
C GLY A 628 39.80 0.11 15.65
N GLY A 629 40.48 -0.02 16.80
CA GLY A 629 40.82 1.08 17.69
C GLY A 629 39.80 1.42 18.78
N GLY A 630 38.74 0.60 18.96
CA GLY A 630 37.79 0.74 20.06
C GLY A 630 36.77 1.85 19.89
N ILE A 631 35.87 1.95 20.85
CA ILE A 631 34.80 2.97 20.92
C ILE A 631 35.16 3.99 22.00
N GLU A 632 34.96 5.27 21.75
CA GLU A 632 35.24 6.32 22.74
C GLU A 632 34.46 6.07 24.04
N PRO A 633 35.11 6.15 25.23
CA PRO A 633 34.46 5.84 26.51
C PRO A 633 33.19 6.68 26.79
N GLU A 634 33.14 7.90 26.26
CA GLU A 634 32.04 8.83 26.49
C GLU A 634 30.76 8.41 25.74
N VAL A 635 30.88 7.65 24.68
CA VAL A 635 29.74 7.25 23.84
C VAL A 635 29.35 5.78 23.97
N ILE A 636 30.23 4.95 24.58
CA ILE A 636 30.00 3.48 24.70
C ILE A 636 28.69 3.15 25.42
N GLY A 637 28.25 3.98 26.37
CA GLY A 637 26.96 3.84 27.07
C GLY A 637 25.74 4.18 26.24
N ARG A 638 25.94 4.86 25.10
CA ARG A 638 24.86 5.38 24.24
C ARG A 638 24.72 4.66 22.90
N ILE A 639 25.64 3.77 22.56
CA ILE A 639 25.66 3.11 21.24
C ILE A 639 24.42 2.27 20.95
N PHE A 640 23.68 1.89 21.97
CA PHE A 640 22.41 1.18 21.84
C PHE A 640 21.18 2.09 21.87
N GLU A 641 21.35 3.42 21.99
CA GLU A 641 20.27 4.38 21.83
C GLU A 641 19.83 4.42 20.37
N PRO A 642 18.52 4.54 20.08
CA PRO A 642 18.06 4.66 18.71
C PRO A 642 18.62 5.94 18.06
N TYR A 643 19.05 5.83 16.82
CA TYR A 643 19.64 6.90 15.98
C TYR A 643 20.99 7.45 16.45
N PHE A 644 21.57 6.92 17.48
CA PHE A 644 22.92 7.31 17.89
C PHE A 644 23.96 6.77 16.89
N THR A 645 24.76 7.65 16.32
CA THR A 645 25.86 7.33 15.41
C THR A 645 27.02 8.30 15.59
N THR A 646 28.24 7.79 15.49
CA THR A 646 29.47 8.57 15.46
C THR A 646 30.01 8.77 14.04
N LYS A 647 29.37 8.14 13.03
CA LYS A 647 29.74 8.27 11.62
C LYS A 647 29.31 9.64 11.09
N GLU A 648 30.05 10.17 10.10
CA GLU A 648 29.73 11.43 9.44
C GLU A 648 28.27 11.45 8.94
N GLU A 649 27.68 12.62 8.90
CA GLU A 649 26.32 12.88 8.49
C GLU A 649 26.05 12.25 7.12
N GLY A 650 25.12 11.29 7.06
CA GLY A 650 24.78 10.54 5.83
C GLY A 650 25.46 9.18 5.68
N LYS A 651 26.42 8.78 6.55
CA LYS A 651 27.12 7.49 6.46
C LYS A 651 26.70 6.44 7.52
N GLY A 652 25.80 6.78 8.43
CA GLY A 652 25.29 5.86 9.45
C GLY A 652 23.85 6.17 9.86
N SER A 653 22.99 5.15 9.86
CA SER A 653 21.56 5.32 10.26
C SER A 653 21.36 5.39 11.79
N GLY A 654 22.33 4.97 12.60
CA GLY A 654 22.21 4.87 14.05
C GLY A 654 21.17 3.85 14.55
N ILE A 655 20.61 3.03 13.66
CA ILE A 655 19.53 2.08 13.98
C ILE A 655 20.10 0.66 14.22
N GLY A 656 21.23 0.32 13.61
CA GLY A 656 21.73 -1.05 13.57
C GLY A 656 21.98 -1.65 14.97
N LEU A 657 22.75 -0.96 15.83
CA LEU A 657 23.06 -1.43 17.18
C LEU A 657 21.84 -1.45 18.10
N TYR A 658 20.96 -0.46 18.00
CA TYR A 658 19.68 -0.46 18.70
C TYR A 658 18.82 -1.70 18.31
N MET A 659 18.77 -2.03 17.03
CA MET A 659 18.06 -3.23 16.56
C MET A 659 18.71 -4.51 17.08
N SER A 660 20.02 -4.58 17.04
CA SER A 660 20.75 -5.72 17.62
C SER A 660 20.43 -5.91 19.10
N TYR A 661 20.41 -4.83 19.87
CA TYR A 661 20.00 -4.84 21.27
C TYR A 661 18.56 -5.31 21.46
N ALA A 662 17.63 -4.77 20.68
CA ALA A 662 16.20 -5.13 20.75
C ALA A 662 15.96 -6.61 20.41
N ILE A 663 16.62 -7.14 19.38
CA ILE A 663 16.50 -8.54 18.98
C ILE A 663 17.04 -9.45 20.09
N ILE A 664 18.26 -9.24 20.52
CA ILE A 664 18.92 -10.11 21.51
C ILE A 664 18.20 -10.03 22.86
N ARG A 665 17.95 -8.82 23.36
CA ARG A 665 17.44 -8.64 24.73
C ARG A 665 15.93 -8.86 24.84
N THR A 666 15.15 -8.29 23.92
CA THR A 666 13.70 -8.29 24.06
C THR A 666 13.03 -9.50 23.41
N LYS A 667 13.56 -9.94 22.25
CA LYS A 667 12.95 -11.06 21.53
C LYS A 667 13.54 -12.41 21.88
N MET A 668 14.84 -12.49 22.08
CA MET A 668 15.54 -13.76 22.35
C MET A 668 15.89 -13.98 23.82
N GLY A 669 15.58 -13.01 24.69
CA GLY A 669 15.82 -13.14 26.15
C GLY A 669 17.29 -13.22 26.53
N GLY A 670 18.19 -12.78 25.64
CA GLY A 670 19.63 -12.80 25.84
C GLY A 670 20.22 -11.48 26.35
N MET A 671 21.51 -11.34 26.23
CA MET A 671 22.29 -10.15 26.59
C MET A 671 23.24 -9.79 25.46
N ILE A 672 23.40 -8.51 25.19
CA ILE A 672 24.44 -7.96 24.33
C ILE A 672 25.28 -6.98 25.16
N GLU A 673 26.56 -7.19 25.14
CA GLU A 673 27.54 -6.36 25.86
C GLU A 673 28.63 -5.90 24.90
N VAL A 674 29.24 -4.77 25.24
CA VAL A 674 30.34 -4.19 24.49
C VAL A 674 31.44 -3.76 25.45
N SER A 675 32.65 -3.98 25.05
CA SER A 675 33.84 -3.50 25.78
C SER A 675 34.97 -3.17 24.80
N ASN A 676 35.79 -2.23 25.17
CA ASN A 676 37.04 -2.01 24.45
C ASN A 676 38.10 -3.02 24.92
N VAL A 677 38.88 -3.55 24.00
CA VAL A 677 40.07 -4.37 24.20
C VAL A 677 41.30 -3.61 23.72
N GLU A 678 42.50 -4.13 23.96
CA GLU A 678 43.78 -3.38 23.79
C GLU A 678 43.88 -2.62 22.46
N ASP A 679 43.37 -3.16 21.35
CA ASP A 679 43.45 -2.53 20.02
C ASP A 679 42.12 -2.45 19.29
N GLY A 680 40.95 -2.66 19.93
CA GLY A 680 39.68 -2.71 19.21
C GLY A 680 38.45 -2.82 20.10
N THR A 681 37.37 -3.27 19.49
CA THR A 681 36.08 -3.45 20.15
C THR A 681 35.71 -4.93 20.27
N LEU A 682 35.15 -5.32 21.39
CA LEU A 682 34.59 -6.64 21.63
C LEU A 682 33.11 -6.53 21.92
N PHE A 683 32.29 -7.10 21.05
CA PHE A 683 30.87 -7.36 21.30
C PHE A 683 30.68 -8.80 21.76
N THR A 684 29.86 -9.01 22.78
CA THR A 684 29.50 -10.34 23.27
C THR A 684 27.95 -10.47 23.31
N LEU A 685 27.48 -11.48 22.63
CA LEU A 685 26.07 -11.88 22.61
C LEU A 685 25.91 -13.12 23.46
N THR A 686 25.04 -13.10 24.45
CA THR A 686 24.77 -14.27 25.32
C THR A 686 23.29 -14.61 25.21
N LEU A 687 22.99 -15.87 24.88
CA LEU A 687 21.65 -16.37 24.70
C LEU A 687 21.37 -17.60 25.53
N PRO A 688 20.19 -17.76 26.14
CA PRO A 688 19.84 -18.98 26.84
C PRO A 688 19.74 -20.14 25.84
N LEU A 689 20.33 -21.30 26.21
CA LEU A 689 20.21 -22.51 25.40
C LEU A 689 18.76 -23.02 25.42
N TRP A 690 18.34 -23.45 24.26
CA TRP A 690 17.04 -24.08 24.11
C TRP A 690 17.09 -25.49 24.69
N ARG A 691 16.10 -25.81 25.53
CA ARG A 691 15.88 -27.16 26.03
C ARG A 691 14.53 -27.62 25.58
N ASP A 692 14.47 -28.80 24.97
CA ASP A 692 13.19 -29.39 24.54
C ASP A 692 12.28 -29.54 25.76
N PRO A 693 11.11 -28.90 25.80
CA PRO A 693 10.18 -29.04 26.92
C PRO A 693 9.71 -30.47 27.16
N PHE A 694 9.84 -31.36 26.17
CA PHE A 694 9.43 -32.75 26.25
C PHE A 694 10.53 -33.71 26.76
N SER A 695 11.78 -33.27 26.82
CA SER A 695 12.91 -34.09 27.35
C SER A 695 12.91 -34.26 28.86
N LEU A 696 12.06 -33.52 29.58
CA LEU A 696 11.93 -33.62 31.08
C LEU A 696 10.86 -34.62 31.54
N ILE A 697 10.27 -35.41 30.64
CA ILE A 697 9.21 -36.38 30.95
C ILE A 697 9.77 -37.83 31.02
N GLU A 698 11.03 -38.03 30.67
CA GLU A 698 11.66 -39.37 30.68
C GLU A 698 12.69 -39.61 31.84
N GLU A 699 12.77 -38.76 32.87
CA GLU A 699 13.49 -39.07 34.11
C GLU A 699 12.53 -39.24 35.31
#